data_6c34909e6a740fa55e78177a3c08d401
#
_entry.id   6c34909e6a740fa55e78177a3c08d401
#
_cell.length_a   1.000
_cell.length_b   1.000
_cell.length_c   1.000
_cell.angle_alpha   90.00
_cell.angle_beta   90.00
_cell.angle_gamma   90.00
#
_symmetry.space_group_name_H-M   'P 1'
#
loop_
_entity.id
_entity.type
_entity.pdbx_description
1 polymer ?
#
loop_
_entity_poly.entity_id
_entity_poly.type
_entity_poly.pdbx_seq_one_letter_code
_entity_poly.pdbx_strand_id
1 'polypeptide(L)'
;MSEHKTFYITTPIYYPSDKLHIGHSYTTVACDALARFKRMQGYDVMFLTGTDEHGQKIQDKAADAGVTPKEYVDKIVATVKDLWKLMDISYDRFIRTTDDYHMESCQKIFTKLYEQGDIYKGEYTGHYCKPCESFWTDSQLVDGKCPECGREVYDAHEEAYFFKTSKYADRLLKLYEENPQFIQPESRKNEMIAFIKQGLQDTCVSRTSVKWGIPVPFDPKHTMYVWVDALSNYISALGYGNEKYDEYSKFWPADLHMVGKEILRFHTILWPAMLMALDLPLPKRVFGHGWLLMNGGKMSKSVGNVVDPVILCNRYGVDAIRYFLLREIPFGNDGTFTNEALINRINSDLANDLGNLLSRTVAMCEKYFGGTVHKVAGTEAIDTELETMTSELLGKVTADMDNLTIPQALMEIFAVIQRANKYIDETAPWALAKDEANRERLESVLYHLCEALRVAGILLNAYLPSTAPKMMEQLGLDASAIDVEKAAYGAQESYTVHKGEALFPRIDVAKEIAHLKEEDEKRKAAAEAAKKAKEEAEKKAAAPAEESNVDFTHEAEISYDDFCKVELRVAEVRACENLKESKKLLHLTVFDGERERCILSGIAKWFKPEDLIGKKLGIVCNLAPRPMMKGKYVSEGMIFAADTADGGCSIPFYSDDTPVGARIH
;
A
#
# COMPACT_ATOMS: atom_id res chain seq x y z
N MET A 1 27.18 -29.61 14.49
CA MET A 1 26.21 -28.48 14.57
C MET A 1 25.09 -28.87 13.65
N SER A 2 23.87 -29.07 14.14
CA SER A 2 22.72 -29.30 13.27
C SER A 2 22.57 -28.04 12.41
N GLU A 3 22.56 -28.18 11.07
CA GLU A 3 22.20 -27.08 10.18
C GLU A 3 20.82 -26.59 10.63
N HIS A 4 20.76 -25.39 11.19
CA HIS A 4 19.47 -24.73 11.44
C HIS A 4 18.78 -24.52 10.09
N LYS A 5 17.60 -25.11 9.93
CA LYS A 5 16.78 -24.91 8.73
C LYS A 5 16.38 -23.45 8.66
N THR A 6 16.57 -22.81 7.51
CA THR A 6 16.11 -21.44 7.28
C THR A 6 14.70 -21.41 6.71
N PHE A 7 13.98 -20.30 6.92
CA PHE A 7 12.69 -20.05 6.31
C PHE A 7 12.56 -18.56 5.96
N TYR A 8 12.46 -18.24 4.68
CA TYR A 8 12.31 -16.87 4.21
C TYR A 8 10.88 -16.65 3.69
N ILE A 9 10.13 -15.79 4.36
CA ILE A 9 8.76 -15.41 4.03
C ILE A 9 8.65 -13.90 3.80
N THR A 10 7.86 -13.50 2.80
CA THR A 10 7.65 -12.09 2.49
C THR A 10 6.17 -11.76 2.33
N THR A 11 5.77 -10.57 2.79
CA THR A 11 4.57 -9.91 2.26
C THR A 11 4.88 -9.25 0.91
N PRO A 12 3.90 -8.74 0.15
CA PRO A 12 4.18 -7.68 -0.81
C PRO A 12 4.65 -6.45 -0.04
N ILE A 13 5.47 -5.61 -0.66
CA ILE A 13 5.72 -4.27 -0.13
C ILE A 13 4.51 -3.39 -0.45
N TYR A 14 4.02 -2.67 0.55
CA TYR A 14 2.75 -1.94 0.47
C TYR A 14 2.93 -0.56 -0.16
N TYR A 15 2.03 -0.20 -1.08
CA TYR A 15 2.05 1.09 -1.76
C TYR A 15 1.53 2.20 -0.83
N PRO A 16 2.38 3.13 -0.31
CA PRO A 16 2.02 4.09 0.72
C PRO A 16 1.31 5.33 0.14
N SER A 17 0.35 5.09 -0.75
CA SER A 17 -0.47 6.17 -1.29
C SER A 17 -1.51 6.69 -0.30
N ASP A 18 -1.74 5.95 0.79
CA ASP A 18 -2.63 6.30 1.89
C ASP A 18 -2.47 5.28 3.04
N LYS A 19 -3.14 5.52 4.22
CA LYS A 19 -3.15 4.57 5.35
C LYS A 19 -3.60 3.18 4.91
N LEU A 20 -3.00 2.15 5.49
CA LEU A 20 -3.39 0.77 5.25
C LEU A 20 -4.78 0.47 5.84
N HIS A 21 -5.44 -0.53 5.29
CA HIS A 21 -6.75 -1.02 5.75
C HIS A 21 -6.67 -2.50 6.13
N ILE A 22 -7.74 -3.05 6.68
CA ILE A 22 -7.83 -4.43 7.18
C ILE A 22 -7.40 -5.48 6.14
N GLY A 23 -7.56 -5.24 4.83
CA GLY A 23 -7.09 -6.14 3.78
C GLY A 23 -5.58 -6.29 3.74
N HIS A 24 -4.81 -5.22 4.01
CA HIS A 24 -3.35 -5.29 4.15
C HIS A 24 -2.96 -6.05 5.44
N SER A 25 -3.70 -5.81 6.52
CA SER A 25 -3.52 -6.53 7.78
C SER A 25 -3.73 -8.02 7.61
N TYR A 26 -4.69 -8.45 6.78
CA TYR A 26 -4.93 -9.86 6.48
C TYR A 26 -3.68 -10.57 5.95
N THR A 27 -3.05 -10.01 4.91
CA THR A 27 -1.81 -10.55 4.34
C THR A 27 -0.70 -10.62 5.39
N THR A 28 -0.48 -9.52 6.11
CA THR A 28 0.63 -9.40 7.06
C THR A 28 0.46 -10.33 8.25
N VAL A 29 -0.76 -10.45 8.79
CA VAL A 29 -1.08 -11.37 9.91
C VAL A 29 -0.93 -12.82 9.48
N ALA A 30 -1.28 -13.19 8.24
CA ALA A 30 -1.06 -14.54 7.74
C ALA A 30 0.43 -14.89 7.64
N CYS A 31 1.26 -13.96 7.11
CA CYS A 31 2.71 -14.13 7.11
C CYS A 31 3.30 -14.21 8.52
N ASP A 32 2.82 -13.37 9.43
CA ASP A 32 3.28 -13.37 10.82
C ASP A 32 2.95 -14.69 11.55
N ALA A 33 1.75 -15.22 11.35
CA ALA A 33 1.37 -16.51 11.93
C ALA A 33 2.27 -17.65 11.42
N LEU A 34 2.56 -17.68 10.12
CA LEU A 34 3.50 -18.64 9.52
C LEU A 34 4.92 -18.45 10.05
N ALA A 35 5.42 -17.21 10.11
CA ALA A 35 6.76 -16.89 10.63
C ALA A 35 6.91 -17.32 12.10
N ARG A 36 5.92 -17.00 12.95
CA ARG A 36 5.90 -17.42 14.37
C ARG A 36 5.86 -18.93 14.49
N PHE A 37 5.02 -19.60 13.72
CA PHE A 37 4.94 -21.07 13.75
C PHE A 37 6.27 -21.71 13.35
N LYS A 38 6.92 -21.20 12.30
CA LYS A 38 8.26 -21.69 11.87
C LYS A 38 9.34 -21.45 12.93
N ARG A 39 9.34 -20.29 13.60
CA ARG A 39 10.24 -20.03 14.74
C ARG A 39 10.02 -21.01 15.89
N MET A 40 8.76 -21.30 16.21
CA MET A 40 8.41 -22.30 17.21
C MET A 40 8.91 -23.70 16.83
N GLN A 41 9.05 -24.02 15.54
CA GLN A 41 9.66 -25.25 15.03
C GLN A 41 11.18 -25.20 14.95
N GLY A 42 11.84 -24.15 15.50
CA GLY A 42 13.30 -24.01 15.52
C GLY A 42 13.94 -23.57 14.20
N TYR A 43 13.14 -23.07 13.24
CA TYR A 43 13.70 -22.47 12.02
C TYR A 43 14.31 -21.10 12.32
N ASP A 44 15.41 -20.80 11.63
CA ASP A 44 15.91 -19.43 11.51
C ASP A 44 15.10 -18.71 10.44
N VAL A 45 14.25 -17.78 10.87
CA VAL A 45 13.23 -17.16 10.01
C VAL A 45 13.66 -15.76 9.64
N MET A 46 13.56 -15.43 8.34
CA MET A 46 13.57 -14.08 7.81
C MET A 46 12.16 -13.71 7.35
N PHE A 47 11.50 -12.80 8.05
CA PHE A 47 10.22 -12.26 7.67
C PHE A 47 10.39 -10.81 7.16
N LEU A 48 10.24 -10.63 5.84
CA LEU A 48 10.37 -9.34 5.16
C LEU A 48 8.99 -8.74 4.89
N THR A 49 8.86 -7.46 5.23
CA THR A 49 7.76 -6.58 4.79
C THR A 49 8.33 -5.21 4.42
N GLY A 50 7.53 -4.30 3.91
CA GLY A 50 8.03 -2.97 3.56
C GLY A 50 7.04 -2.13 2.78
N THR A 51 7.57 -1.07 2.16
CA THR A 51 6.80 -0.11 1.37
C THR A 51 7.40 0.13 -0.01
N ASP A 52 6.52 0.12 -1.02
CA ASP A 52 6.80 0.50 -2.40
C ASP A 52 6.48 1.99 -2.57
N GLU A 53 7.52 2.85 -2.61
CA GLU A 53 7.40 4.28 -2.38
C GLU A 53 7.52 5.13 -3.65
N HIS A 54 7.85 4.51 -4.78
CA HIS A 54 8.03 5.20 -6.05
C HIS A 54 6.75 5.17 -6.92
N GLY A 55 6.78 5.91 -8.04
CA GLY A 55 5.73 5.90 -9.05
C GLY A 55 4.90 7.18 -9.13
N GLN A 56 4.12 7.24 -10.21
CA GLN A 56 3.37 8.46 -10.57
C GLN A 56 2.29 8.81 -9.54
N LYS A 57 1.61 7.82 -9.00
CA LYS A 57 0.53 8.04 -8.03
C LYS A 57 1.02 8.70 -6.73
N ILE A 58 2.23 8.35 -6.26
CA ILE A 58 2.86 9.01 -5.11
C ILE A 58 3.24 10.44 -5.47
N GLN A 59 3.87 10.63 -6.64
CA GLN A 59 4.25 11.96 -7.15
C GLN A 59 3.04 12.90 -7.17
N ASP A 60 1.90 12.45 -7.72
CA ASP A 60 0.69 13.25 -7.79
C ASP A 60 0.11 13.57 -6.41
N LYS A 61 0.03 12.57 -5.52
CA LYS A 61 -0.49 12.79 -4.15
C LYS A 61 0.38 13.72 -3.32
N ALA A 62 1.67 13.68 -3.51
CA ALA A 62 2.59 14.61 -2.86
C ALA A 62 2.39 16.05 -3.38
N ALA A 63 2.23 16.20 -4.70
CA ALA A 63 1.91 17.48 -5.32
C ALA A 63 0.56 18.04 -4.83
N ASP A 64 -0.49 17.20 -4.79
CA ASP A 64 -1.80 17.58 -4.24
C ASP A 64 -1.72 18.02 -2.76
N ALA A 65 -0.79 17.43 -2.00
CA ALA A 65 -0.55 17.77 -0.59
C ALA A 65 0.42 18.95 -0.40
N GLY A 66 1.04 19.48 -1.47
CA GLY A 66 2.00 20.58 -1.41
C GLY A 66 3.31 20.23 -0.70
N VAL A 67 3.73 18.95 -0.77
CA VAL A 67 4.97 18.45 -0.13
C VAL A 67 5.80 17.66 -1.14
N THR A 68 7.05 17.38 -0.80
CA THR A 68 7.86 16.46 -1.62
C THR A 68 7.36 15.03 -1.52
N PRO A 69 7.56 14.19 -2.56
CA PRO A 69 7.22 12.77 -2.50
C PRO A 69 7.83 12.05 -1.30
N LYS A 70 9.07 12.36 -0.94
CA LYS A 70 9.77 11.76 0.22
C LYS A 70 9.08 12.12 1.54
N GLU A 71 8.75 13.40 1.76
CA GLU A 71 8.02 13.83 2.95
C GLU A 71 6.62 13.20 3.04
N TYR A 72 5.96 13.02 1.88
CA TYR A 72 4.67 12.37 1.81
C TYR A 72 4.75 10.91 2.27
N VAL A 73 5.66 10.12 1.67
CA VAL A 73 5.80 8.70 2.01
C VAL A 73 6.30 8.50 3.44
N ASP A 74 7.20 9.35 3.96
CA ASP A 74 7.70 9.25 5.33
C ASP A 74 6.57 9.31 6.37
N LYS A 75 5.59 10.20 6.16
CA LYS A 75 4.40 10.30 7.01
C LYS A 75 3.54 9.03 6.97
N ILE A 76 3.33 8.48 5.79
CA ILE A 76 2.51 7.26 5.64
C ILE A 76 3.25 6.05 6.20
N VAL A 77 4.54 5.89 5.92
CA VAL A 77 5.37 4.79 6.42
C VAL A 77 5.38 4.75 7.95
N ALA A 78 5.43 5.90 8.61
CA ALA A 78 5.31 5.96 10.07
C ALA A 78 4.00 5.29 10.54
N THR A 79 2.86 5.60 9.90
CA THR A 79 1.57 4.97 10.25
C THR A 79 1.52 3.47 9.96
N VAL A 80 2.25 3.00 8.94
CA VAL A 80 2.38 1.56 8.63
C VAL A 80 3.14 0.84 9.73
N LYS A 81 4.28 1.39 10.17
CA LYS A 81 5.08 0.84 11.26
C LYS A 81 4.31 0.83 12.59
N ASP A 82 3.57 1.90 12.89
CA ASP A 82 2.72 1.97 14.08
C ASP A 82 1.61 0.90 14.04
N LEU A 83 1.01 0.66 12.87
CA LEU A 83 0.02 -0.41 12.69
C LEU A 83 0.64 -1.80 12.91
N TRP A 84 1.83 -2.07 12.36
CA TRP A 84 2.49 -3.37 12.56
C TRP A 84 2.91 -3.57 14.02
N LYS A 85 3.35 -2.51 14.69
CA LYS A 85 3.62 -2.54 16.13
C LYS A 85 2.35 -2.81 16.94
N LEU A 86 1.23 -2.13 16.64
CA LEU A 86 -0.06 -2.36 17.29
C LEU A 86 -0.50 -3.81 17.13
N MET A 87 -0.38 -4.37 15.91
CA MET A 87 -0.83 -5.74 15.59
C MET A 87 0.16 -6.83 16.02
N ASP A 88 1.24 -6.47 16.71
CA ASP A 88 2.30 -7.39 17.16
C ASP A 88 2.89 -8.21 15.99
N ILE A 89 3.21 -7.55 14.89
CA ILE A 89 3.83 -8.19 13.72
C ILE A 89 5.33 -8.36 13.95
N SER A 90 5.80 -9.60 13.87
CA SER A 90 7.17 -10.01 14.21
C SER A 90 8.12 -10.02 13.00
N TYR A 91 8.03 -9.04 12.09
CA TYR A 91 8.94 -8.94 10.96
C TYR A 91 10.39 -8.70 11.40
N ASP A 92 11.34 -9.31 10.68
CA ASP A 92 12.77 -9.13 10.93
C ASP A 92 13.31 -7.93 10.17
N ARG A 93 12.72 -7.64 9.00
CA ARG A 93 13.16 -6.53 8.15
C ARG A 93 12.00 -5.79 7.53
N PHE A 94 12.10 -4.45 7.57
CA PHE A 94 11.20 -3.53 6.91
C PHE A 94 12.00 -2.77 5.85
N ILE A 95 11.77 -3.09 4.57
CA ILE A 95 12.44 -2.41 3.45
C ILE A 95 11.60 -1.24 2.94
N ARG A 96 12.29 -0.19 2.53
CA ARG A 96 11.73 0.94 1.79
C ARG A 96 12.39 1.00 0.41
N THR A 97 11.62 1.16 -0.65
CA THR A 97 12.24 1.27 -1.99
C THR A 97 13.03 2.57 -2.16
N THR A 98 12.86 3.54 -1.26
CA THR A 98 13.68 4.77 -1.16
C THR A 98 14.97 4.58 -0.35
N ASP A 99 15.28 3.39 0.18
CA ASP A 99 16.54 3.12 0.84
C ASP A 99 17.69 3.06 -0.18
N ASP A 100 18.80 3.74 0.09
CA ASP A 100 19.93 3.88 -0.85
C ASP A 100 20.48 2.52 -1.30
N TYR A 101 20.61 1.56 -0.38
CA TYR A 101 21.12 0.22 -0.70
C TYR A 101 20.18 -0.55 -1.65
N HIS A 102 18.88 -0.30 -1.56
CA HIS A 102 17.90 -0.91 -2.47
C HIS A 102 18.01 -0.28 -3.86
N MET A 103 18.08 1.06 -3.94
CA MET A 103 18.24 1.77 -5.20
C MET A 103 19.52 1.35 -5.91
N GLU A 104 20.64 1.21 -5.18
CA GLU A 104 21.91 0.69 -5.71
C GLU A 104 21.75 -0.71 -6.31
N SER A 105 21.08 -1.61 -5.58
CA SER A 105 20.79 -2.97 -6.07
C SER A 105 19.98 -2.96 -7.35
N CYS A 106 18.91 -2.17 -7.42
CA CYS A 106 18.07 -2.04 -8.61
C CYS A 106 18.86 -1.53 -9.81
N GLN A 107 19.74 -0.54 -9.61
CA GLN A 107 20.59 0.00 -10.67
C GLN A 107 21.56 -1.04 -11.20
N LYS A 108 22.17 -1.85 -10.34
CA LYS A 108 23.06 -2.95 -10.75
C LYS A 108 22.29 -4.06 -11.50
N ILE A 109 21.09 -4.43 -11.02
CA ILE A 109 20.22 -5.41 -11.67
C ILE A 109 19.84 -4.92 -13.09
N PHE A 110 19.35 -3.68 -13.20
CA PHE A 110 18.92 -3.12 -14.48
C PHE A 110 20.08 -3.04 -15.48
N THR A 111 21.24 -2.57 -15.02
CA THR A 111 22.45 -2.47 -15.85
C THR A 111 22.88 -3.84 -16.36
N LYS A 112 22.93 -4.85 -15.48
CA LYS A 112 23.29 -6.23 -15.88
C LYS A 112 22.33 -6.80 -16.92
N LEU A 113 21.02 -6.62 -16.73
CA LEU A 113 20.00 -7.08 -17.69
C LEU A 113 20.13 -6.35 -19.04
N TYR A 114 20.51 -5.09 -19.05
CA TYR A 114 20.77 -4.32 -20.27
C TYR A 114 22.03 -4.79 -20.99
N GLU A 115 23.15 -4.92 -20.28
CA GLU A 115 24.44 -5.34 -20.84
C GLU A 115 24.40 -6.73 -21.46
N GLN A 116 23.62 -7.64 -20.88
CA GLN A 116 23.43 -8.99 -21.45
C GLN A 116 22.35 -9.06 -22.55
N GLY A 117 21.68 -7.92 -22.83
CA GLY A 117 20.70 -7.81 -23.92
C GLY A 117 19.31 -8.34 -23.62
N ASP A 118 18.97 -8.59 -22.34
CA ASP A 118 17.60 -8.91 -21.90
C ASP A 118 16.73 -7.65 -21.71
N ILE A 119 17.35 -6.49 -21.60
CA ILE A 119 16.69 -5.19 -21.72
C ILE A 119 17.18 -4.50 -22.99
N TYR A 120 16.27 -3.88 -23.73
CA TYR A 120 16.56 -3.11 -24.94
C TYR A 120 15.73 -1.83 -24.99
N LYS A 121 16.18 -0.84 -25.75
CA LYS A 121 15.50 0.45 -25.93
C LYS A 121 14.54 0.38 -27.12
N GLY A 122 13.35 0.93 -26.98
CA GLY A 122 12.31 0.96 -28.00
C GLY A 122 11.31 2.09 -27.74
N GLU A 123 10.22 2.07 -28.48
CA GLU A 123 9.10 3.01 -28.29
C GLU A 123 7.88 2.25 -27.75
N TYR A 124 7.29 2.74 -26.68
CA TYR A 124 6.03 2.23 -26.17
C TYR A 124 4.86 2.99 -26.79
N THR A 125 3.92 2.24 -27.35
CA THR A 125 2.63 2.73 -27.80
C THR A 125 1.56 1.79 -27.27
N GLY A 126 0.61 2.31 -26.50
CA GLY A 126 -0.47 1.52 -25.90
C GLY A 126 -1.17 2.29 -24.79
N HIS A 127 -1.81 1.59 -23.88
CA HIS A 127 -2.61 2.18 -22.82
C HIS A 127 -1.97 1.99 -21.45
N TYR A 128 -2.05 2.99 -20.61
CA TYR A 128 -1.53 2.98 -19.25
C TYR A 128 -2.64 3.22 -18.23
N CYS A 129 -2.77 2.31 -17.28
CA CYS A 129 -3.65 2.48 -16.13
C CYS A 129 -2.86 3.09 -14.96
N LYS A 130 -3.05 4.38 -14.71
CA LYS A 130 -2.39 5.11 -13.63
C LYS A 130 -2.67 4.53 -12.22
N PRO A 131 -3.93 4.13 -11.87
CA PRO A 131 -4.21 3.54 -10.56
C PRO A 131 -3.55 2.18 -10.29
N CYS A 132 -3.36 1.35 -11.33
CA CYS A 132 -2.72 0.03 -11.23
C CYS A 132 -1.24 0.07 -11.59
N GLU A 133 -0.78 1.20 -12.15
CA GLU A 133 0.56 1.37 -12.72
C GLU A 133 0.92 0.26 -13.70
N SER A 134 -0.04 -0.11 -14.56
CA SER A 134 0.06 -1.23 -15.49
C SER A 134 -0.15 -0.80 -16.93
N PHE A 135 0.62 -1.41 -17.83
CA PHE A 135 0.51 -1.21 -19.27
C PHE A 135 -0.41 -2.26 -19.91
N TRP A 136 -1.18 -1.83 -20.91
CA TRP A 136 -2.16 -2.66 -21.62
C TRP A 136 -2.11 -2.41 -23.12
N THR A 137 -2.31 -3.47 -23.89
CA THR A 137 -2.57 -3.37 -25.34
C THR A 137 -4.07 -3.24 -25.59
N ASP A 138 -4.46 -2.80 -26.78
CA ASP A 138 -5.88 -2.71 -27.18
C ASP A 138 -6.64 -4.03 -26.95
N SER A 139 -6.02 -5.16 -27.26
CA SER A 139 -6.61 -6.50 -27.13
C SER A 139 -6.80 -6.96 -25.67
N GLN A 140 -6.14 -6.32 -24.74
CA GLN A 140 -6.21 -6.67 -23.31
C GLN A 140 -7.24 -5.83 -22.56
N LEU A 141 -7.71 -4.71 -23.13
CA LEU A 141 -8.72 -3.89 -22.51
C LEU A 141 -10.08 -4.59 -22.47
N VAL A 142 -10.86 -4.33 -21.43
CA VAL A 142 -12.24 -4.78 -21.30
C VAL A 142 -13.13 -3.55 -21.39
N ASP A 143 -13.96 -3.48 -22.45
CA ASP A 143 -14.80 -2.32 -22.75
C ASP A 143 -14.03 -0.98 -22.79
N GLY A 144 -12.79 -1.02 -23.32
CA GLY A 144 -11.91 0.15 -23.39
C GLY A 144 -11.28 0.57 -22.05
N LYS A 145 -11.39 -0.26 -21.01
CA LYS A 145 -10.94 0.03 -19.64
C LYS A 145 -9.92 -0.97 -19.15
N CYS A 146 -9.24 -0.61 -18.06
CA CYS A 146 -8.28 -1.49 -17.39
C CYS A 146 -8.95 -2.79 -16.93
N PRO A 147 -8.47 -3.97 -17.34
CA PRO A 147 -9.06 -5.26 -16.97
C PRO A 147 -8.93 -5.59 -15.48
N GLU A 148 -7.99 -4.96 -14.77
CA GLU A 148 -7.78 -5.22 -13.34
C GLU A 148 -8.69 -4.38 -12.44
N CYS A 149 -8.87 -3.08 -12.75
CA CYS A 149 -9.60 -2.18 -11.85
C CYS A 149 -10.85 -1.55 -12.48
N GLY A 150 -11.12 -1.79 -13.77
CA GLY A 150 -12.29 -1.26 -14.51
C GLY A 150 -12.28 0.25 -14.75
N ARG A 151 -11.15 0.94 -14.47
CA ARG A 151 -11.02 2.40 -14.65
C ARG A 151 -10.53 2.74 -16.05
N GLU A 152 -10.73 4.01 -16.44
CA GLU A 152 -10.22 4.56 -17.68
C GLU A 152 -8.69 4.40 -17.77
N VAL A 153 -8.19 4.16 -18.98
CA VAL A 153 -6.77 4.11 -19.31
C VAL A 153 -6.43 5.31 -20.19
N TYR A 154 -5.16 5.68 -20.22
CA TYR A 154 -4.64 6.80 -20.99
C TYR A 154 -3.71 6.29 -22.08
N ASP A 155 -3.77 6.89 -23.25
CA ASP A 155 -2.80 6.62 -24.31
C ASP A 155 -1.41 7.02 -23.84
N ALA A 156 -0.45 6.13 -23.96
CA ALA A 156 0.94 6.35 -23.62
C ALA A 156 1.79 6.13 -24.87
N HIS A 157 2.56 7.13 -25.23
CA HIS A 157 3.49 7.08 -26.34
C HIS A 157 4.80 7.75 -25.88
N GLU A 158 5.79 6.91 -25.58
CA GLU A 158 7.08 7.40 -25.10
C GLU A 158 8.23 6.44 -25.41
N GLU A 159 9.43 6.97 -25.53
CA GLU A 159 10.66 6.16 -25.57
C GLU A 159 10.79 5.42 -24.25
N ALA A 160 11.08 4.13 -24.29
CA ALA A 160 11.16 3.29 -23.11
C ALA A 160 12.16 2.14 -23.29
N TYR A 161 12.59 1.58 -22.16
CA TYR A 161 13.30 0.29 -22.13
C TYR A 161 12.31 -0.85 -21.95
N PHE A 162 12.58 -1.98 -22.61
CA PHE A 162 11.76 -3.18 -22.56
C PHE A 162 12.58 -4.36 -22.08
N PHE A 163 12.02 -5.12 -21.14
CA PHE A 163 12.56 -6.43 -20.75
C PHE A 163 11.93 -7.52 -21.62
N LYS A 164 12.75 -8.40 -22.18
CA LYS A 164 12.34 -9.50 -23.07
C LYS A 164 11.58 -10.61 -22.32
N THR A 165 10.44 -10.26 -21.72
CA THR A 165 9.60 -11.21 -20.98
C THR A 165 9.15 -12.37 -21.87
N SER A 166 8.85 -12.10 -23.14
CA SER A 166 8.44 -13.10 -24.14
C SER A 166 9.45 -14.23 -24.31
N LYS A 167 10.77 -13.94 -24.20
CA LYS A 167 11.87 -14.92 -24.26
C LYS A 167 11.75 -16.03 -23.20
N TYR A 168 11.09 -15.74 -22.08
CA TYR A 168 10.99 -16.64 -20.94
C TYR A 168 9.68 -17.43 -20.86
N ALA A 169 8.75 -17.25 -21.81
CA ALA A 169 7.44 -17.88 -21.79
C ALA A 169 7.50 -19.40 -21.63
N ASP A 170 8.28 -20.09 -22.46
CA ASP A 170 8.41 -21.56 -22.42
C ASP A 170 9.06 -22.03 -21.11
N ARG A 171 10.06 -21.29 -20.61
CA ARG A 171 10.73 -21.63 -19.34
C ARG A 171 9.77 -21.46 -18.17
N LEU A 172 8.89 -20.46 -18.19
CA LEU A 172 7.86 -20.24 -17.17
C LEU A 172 6.82 -21.37 -17.19
N LEU A 173 6.32 -21.74 -18.35
CA LEU A 173 5.38 -22.86 -18.49
C LEU A 173 5.99 -24.18 -17.98
N LYS A 174 7.26 -24.44 -18.35
CA LYS A 174 7.99 -25.60 -17.86
C LYS A 174 8.18 -25.57 -16.33
N LEU A 175 8.51 -24.40 -15.75
CA LEU A 175 8.59 -24.22 -14.30
C LEU A 175 7.29 -24.63 -13.60
N TYR A 176 6.12 -24.21 -14.13
CA TYR A 176 4.83 -24.50 -13.51
C TYR A 176 4.40 -25.98 -13.67
N GLU A 177 4.89 -26.63 -14.71
CA GLU A 177 4.68 -28.07 -14.93
C GLU A 177 5.56 -28.91 -13.99
N GLU A 178 6.85 -28.59 -13.89
CA GLU A 178 7.83 -29.32 -13.07
C GLU A 178 7.64 -29.05 -11.57
N ASN A 179 7.11 -27.85 -11.19
CA ASN A 179 6.85 -27.46 -9.81
C ASN A 179 5.37 -27.08 -9.62
N PRO A 180 4.47 -28.06 -9.47
CA PRO A 180 3.03 -27.79 -9.37
C PRO A 180 2.63 -26.88 -8.21
N GLN A 181 3.48 -26.81 -7.16
CA GLN A 181 3.26 -25.96 -5.98
C GLN A 181 3.87 -24.55 -6.09
N PHE A 182 4.55 -24.24 -7.18
CA PHE A 182 5.17 -22.92 -7.36
C PHE A 182 4.14 -21.79 -7.28
N ILE A 183 2.96 -21.97 -7.86
CA ILE A 183 1.84 -21.02 -7.78
C ILE A 183 0.68 -21.66 -7.04
N GLN A 184 0.23 -21.03 -5.96
CA GLN A 184 -0.93 -21.47 -5.18
C GLN A 184 -1.92 -20.32 -4.98
N PRO A 185 -3.23 -20.61 -4.88
CA PRO A 185 -3.88 -21.91 -5.14
C PRO A 185 -3.88 -22.31 -6.63
N GLU A 186 -4.27 -23.54 -6.93
CA GLU A 186 -4.23 -24.10 -8.30
C GLU A 186 -5.04 -23.29 -9.32
N SER A 187 -6.16 -22.69 -8.90
CA SER A 187 -6.96 -21.80 -9.74
C SER A 187 -6.13 -20.64 -10.30
N ARG A 188 -5.22 -20.09 -9.48
CA ARG A 188 -4.33 -18.99 -9.87
C ARG A 188 -3.22 -19.45 -10.81
N LYS A 189 -2.69 -20.67 -10.61
CA LYS A 189 -1.74 -21.27 -11.55
C LYS A 189 -2.36 -21.41 -12.93
N ASN A 190 -3.58 -21.93 -13.02
CA ASN A 190 -4.29 -22.11 -14.28
C ASN A 190 -4.55 -20.79 -15.00
N GLU A 191 -4.88 -19.73 -14.26
CA GLU A 191 -5.02 -18.37 -14.79
C GLU A 191 -3.71 -17.87 -15.42
N MET A 192 -2.57 -18.03 -14.74
CA MET A 192 -1.26 -17.62 -15.25
C MET A 192 -0.82 -18.42 -16.46
N ILE A 193 -1.06 -19.74 -16.50
CA ILE A 193 -0.82 -20.58 -17.65
C ILE A 193 -1.64 -20.10 -18.86
N ALA A 194 -2.93 -19.83 -18.66
CA ALA A 194 -3.79 -19.32 -19.71
C ALA A 194 -3.32 -17.96 -20.24
N PHE A 195 -2.87 -17.07 -19.36
CA PHE A 195 -2.33 -15.77 -19.73
C PHE A 195 -1.07 -15.89 -20.60
N ILE A 196 -0.10 -16.74 -20.21
CA ILE A 196 1.14 -16.93 -20.99
C ILE A 196 0.85 -17.54 -22.35
N LYS A 197 -0.07 -18.50 -22.43
CA LYS A 197 -0.47 -19.17 -23.70
C LYS A 197 -1.16 -18.25 -24.70
N GLN A 198 -1.68 -17.10 -24.28
CA GLN A 198 -2.23 -16.06 -25.17
C GLN A 198 -1.13 -15.29 -25.95
N GLY A 199 0.13 -15.48 -25.58
CA GLY A 199 1.28 -14.78 -26.15
C GLY A 199 1.81 -13.69 -25.22
N LEU A 200 2.91 -14.02 -24.53
CA LEU A 200 3.57 -13.10 -23.61
C LEU A 200 4.30 -12.00 -24.38
N GLN A 201 4.03 -10.76 -24.06
CA GLN A 201 4.68 -9.59 -24.66
C GLN A 201 5.87 -9.14 -23.81
N ASP A 202 6.82 -8.44 -24.42
CA ASP A 202 7.91 -7.78 -23.70
C ASP A 202 7.37 -6.68 -22.81
N THR A 203 7.94 -6.58 -21.61
CA THR A 203 7.45 -5.66 -20.59
C THR A 203 8.19 -4.33 -20.64
N CYS A 204 7.47 -3.22 -20.77
CA CYS A 204 8.04 -1.88 -20.61
C CYS A 204 8.58 -1.73 -19.18
N VAL A 205 9.86 -1.39 -19.04
CA VAL A 205 10.57 -1.35 -17.74
C VAL A 205 11.18 0.01 -17.40
N SER A 206 10.83 1.06 -18.16
CA SER A 206 11.19 2.43 -17.82
C SER A 206 10.14 3.44 -18.26
N ARG A 207 10.19 4.64 -17.69
CA ARG A 207 9.31 5.77 -18.01
C ARG A 207 10.13 7.06 -18.12
N THR A 208 9.75 7.94 -19.04
CA THR A 208 10.30 9.31 -19.11
C THR A 208 9.39 10.35 -18.46
N SER A 209 8.10 10.05 -18.40
CA SER A 209 7.04 10.90 -17.84
C SER A 209 6.98 10.91 -16.31
N VAL A 210 7.50 9.88 -15.64
CA VAL A 210 7.55 9.78 -14.17
C VAL A 210 8.91 10.19 -13.67
N LYS A 211 8.96 11.12 -12.71
CA LYS A 211 10.23 11.65 -12.15
C LYS A 211 10.55 11.08 -10.78
N TRP A 212 9.54 10.67 -10.02
CA TRP A 212 9.72 10.05 -8.72
C TRP A 212 9.92 8.53 -8.85
N GLY A 213 11.18 8.11 -8.83
CA GLY A 213 11.61 6.72 -8.96
C GLY A 213 13.12 6.61 -9.14
N ILE A 214 13.62 5.39 -9.34
CA ILE A 214 15.04 5.10 -9.49
C ILE A 214 15.49 5.47 -10.91
N PRO A 215 16.47 6.37 -11.08
CA PRO A 215 16.96 6.71 -12.42
C PRO A 215 17.74 5.53 -13.02
N VAL A 216 17.61 5.34 -14.32
CA VAL A 216 18.45 4.40 -15.08
C VAL A 216 19.89 4.95 -15.13
N PRO A 217 20.93 4.22 -14.63
CA PRO A 217 22.25 4.78 -14.39
C PRO A 217 22.92 5.32 -15.65
N PHE A 218 22.75 4.66 -16.78
CA PHE A 218 23.37 5.00 -18.07
C PHE A 218 22.47 5.87 -18.96
N ASP A 219 21.21 6.13 -18.56
CA ASP A 219 20.27 7.03 -19.24
C ASP A 219 19.33 7.70 -18.23
N PRO A 220 19.79 8.73 -17.49
CA PRO A 220 19.04 9.35 -16.40
C PRO A 220 17.75 10.08 -16.81
N LYS A 221 17.45 10.19 -18.11
CA LYS A 221 16.17 10.68 -18.59
C LYS A 221 15.04 9.70 -18.26
N HIS A 222 15.38 8.41 -18.13
CA HIS A 222 14.47 7.33 -17.81
C HIS A 222 14.48 7.03 -16.33
N THR A 223 13.29 6.81 -15.78
CA THR A 223 13.07 6.28 -14.44
C THR A 223 12.67 4.81 -14.58
N MET A 224 13.21 3.92 -13.75
CA MET A 224 12.85 2.51 -13.75
C MET A 224 11.35 2.35 -13.47
N TYR A 225 10.75 1.36 -14.13
CA TYR A 225 9.37 0.99 -13.90
C TYR A 225 9.20 0.42 -12.50
N VAL A 226 8.16 0.85 -11.81
CA VAL A 226 7.90 0.55 -10.40
C VAL A 226 7.96 -0.94 -10.06
N TRP A 227 7.57 -1.83 -10.98
CA TRP A 227 7.60 -3.26 -10.72
C TRP A 227 9.00 -3.88 -10.81
N VAL A 228 9.93 -3.34 -11.59
CA VAL A 228 11.35 -3.76 -11.54
C VAL A 228 11.96 -3.36 -10.21
N ASP A 229 11.66 -2.16 -9.76
CA ASP A 229 12.01 -1.63 -8.44
C ASP A 229 11.42 -2.51 -7.32
N ALA A 230 10.10 -2.58 -7.27
CA ALA A 230 9.38 -3.31 -6.23
C ALA A 230 9.78 -4.78 -6.13
N LEU A 231 9.92 -5.52 -7.24
CA LEU A 231 10.26 -6.95 -7.19
C LEU A 231 11.69 -7.22 -6.72
N SER A 232 12.61 -6.30 -7.00
CA SER A 232 14.00 -6.41 -6.58
C SER A 232 14.20 -6.34 -5.06
N ASN A 233 13.19 -5.86 -4.31
CA ASN A 233 13.24 -5.76 -2.86
C ASN A 233 13.55 -7.11 -2.18
N TYR A 234 13.02 -8.20 -2.71
CA TYR A 234 13.13 -9.54 -2.11
C TYR A 234 14.56 -10.05 -2.02
N ILE A 235 15.45 -9.60 -2.87
CA ILE A 235 16.87 -9.96 -2.85
C ILE A 235 17.76 -8.83 -2.34
N SER A 236 17.45 -7.58 -2.64
CA SER A 236 18.20 -6.43 -2.15
C SER A 236 18.16 -6.32 -0.61
N ALA A 237 17.01 -6.66 -0.01
CA ALA A 237 16.85 -6.72 1.43
C ALA A 237 17.77 -7.75 2.11
N LEU A 238 18.29 -8.71 1.37
CA LEU A 238 19.25 -9.72 1.86
C LEU A 238 20.70 -9.40 1.52
N GLY A 239 20.97 -8.30 0.80
CA GLY A 239 22.32 -7.89 0.41
C GLY A 239 22.71 -8.17 -1.05
N TYR A 240 21.79 -8.68 -1.89
CA TYR A 240 22.11 -8.85 -3.30
C TYR A 240 22.31 -7.48 -3.98
N GLY A 241 23.49 -7.28 -4.53
CA GLY A 241 23.85 -6.04 -5.23
C GLY A 241 24.20 -4.86 -4.33
N ASN A 242 24.29 -5.04 -3.02
CA ASN A 242 24.71 -4.01 -2.06
C ASN A 242 25.55 -4.61 -0.93
N GLU A 243 26.17 -3.73 -0.13
CA GLU A 243 27.02 -4.11 1.02
C GLU A 243 26.32 -3.91 2.38
N LYS A 244 25.04 -3.56 2.37
CA LYS A 244 24.27 -3.28 3.61
C LYS A 244 24.03 -4.53 4.43
N TYR A 245 23.76 -5.65 3.76
CA TYR A 245 23.47 -6.93 4.36
C TYR A 245 24.28 -8.05 3.68
N ASP A 246 24.49 -9.17 4.37
CA ASP A 246 25.22 -10.34 3.88
C ASP A 246 24.45 -11.63 4.20
N GLU A 247 23.17 -11.64 3.90
CA GLU A 247 22.28 -12.75 4.26
C GLU A 247 21.67 -13.44 3.03
N TYR A 248 22.03 -12.96 1.82
CA TYR A 248 21.50 -13.51 0.57
C TYR A 248 21.77 -15.02 0.45
N SER A 249 22.99 -15.47 0.68
CA SER A 249 23.37 -16.89 0.59
C SER A 249 22.71 -17.76 1.66
N LYS A 250 22.26 -17.16 2.77
CA LYS A 250 21.63 -17.86 3.89
C LYS A 250 20.14 -18.07 3.66
N PHE A 251 19.42 -17.06 3.16
CA PHE A 251 17.96 -17.07 3.11
C PHE A 251 17.38 -17.20 1.70
N TRP A 252 18.11 -16.79 0.64
CA TRP A 252 17.62 -16.96 -0.71
C TRP A 252 17.86 -18.38 -1.22
N PRO A 253 16.90 -19.05 -1.89
CA PRO A 253 15.62 -18.55 -2.38
C PRO A 253 14.53 -18.48 -1.29
N ALA A 254 13.59 -17.54 -1.45
CA ALA A 254 12.44 -17.41 -0.57
C ALA A 254 11.59 -18.69 -0.55
N ASP A 255 11.16 -19.11 0.65
CA ASP A 255 10.26 -20.25 0.83
C ASP A 255 8.84 -19.88 0.40
N LEU A 256 8.44 -18.62 0.64
CA LEU A 256 7.10 -18.15 0.32
C LEU A 256 7.04 -16.64 0.05
N HIS A 257 6.57 -16.28 -1.13
CA HIS A 257 6.03 -14.95 -1.40
C HIS A 257 4.51 -14.98 -1.22
N MET A 258 3.99 -14.26 -0.22
CA MET A 258 2.57 -14.11 0.04
C MET A 258 2.08 -12.82 -0.63
N VAL A 259 1.13 -12.87 -1.55
CA VAL A 259 0.68 -11.71 -2.32
C VAL A 259 -0.84 -11.70 -2.51
N GLY A 260 -1.42 -10.53 -2.72
CA GLY A 260 -2.79 -10.44 -3.20
C GLY A 260 -2.92 -10.93 -4.65
N LYS A 261 -4.05 -11.50 -4.99
CA LYS A 261 -4.30 -12.05 -6.34
C LYS A 261 -4.10 -11.03 -7.47
N GLU A 262 -4.30 -9.74 -7.20
CA GLU A 262 -4.18 -8.63 -8.15
C GLU A 262 -2.74 -8.40 -8.65
N ILE A 263 -1.75 -8.76 -7.84
CA ILE A 263 -0.32 -8.58 -8.18
C ILE A 263 0.38 -9.89 -8.49
N LEU A 264 -0.36 -10.98 -8.52
CA LEU A 264 0.18 -12.32 -8.73
C LEU A 264 0.95 -12.42 -10.05
N ARG A 265 0.45 -11.79 -11.12
CA ARG A 265 1.09 -11.80 -12.44
C ARG A 265 2.53 -11.28 -12.41
N PHE A 266 2.79 -10.23 -11.65
CA PHE A 266 4.14 -9.69 -11.53
C PHE A 266 5.07 -10.64 -10.77
N HIS A 267 4.56 -11.32 -9.75
CA HIS A 267 5.34 -12.24 -8.90
C HIS A 267 5.55 -13.63 -9.53
N THR A 268 4.73 -14.01 -10.49
CA THR A 268 4.81 -15.34 -11.10
C THR A 268 5.32 -15.31 -12.55
N ILE A 269 5.26 -14.16 -13.23
CA ILE A 269 5.74 -14.01 -14.61
C ILE A 269 6.97 -13.11 -14.64
N LEU A 270 6.84 -11.82 -14.29
CA LEU A 270 7.94 -10.86 -14.42
C LEU A 270 9.10 -11.20 -13.48
N TRP A 271 8.81 -11.45 -12.21
CA TRP A 271 9.83 -11.74 -11.20
C TRP A 271 10.65 -13.02 -11.52
N PRO A 272 10.03 -14.17 -11.79
CA PRO A 272 10.79 -15.34 -12.19
C PRO A 272 11.55 -15.15 -13.50
N ALA A 273 11.00 -14.43 -14.48
CA ALA A 273 11.70 -14.12 -15.72
C ALA A 273 12.95 -13.27 -15.50
N MET A 274 12.88 -12.25 -14.62
CA MET A 274 14.04 -11.44 -14.22
C MET A 274 15.10 -12.29 -13.49
N LEU A 275 14.69 -13.16 -12.58
CA LEU A 275 15.60 -14.08 -11.88
C LEU A 275 16.26 -15.08 -12.85
N MET A 276 15.49 -15.63 -13.80
CA MET A 276 16.03 -16.50 -14.86
C MET A 276 17.04 -15.77 -15.76
N ALA A 277 16.81 -14.49 -16.05
CA ALA A 277 17.73 -13.67 -16.82
C ALA A 277 19.02 -13.38 -16.04
N LEU A 278 18.92 -13.21 -14.73
CA LEU A 278 20.08 -12.98 -13.83
C LEU A 278 20.84 -14.25 -13.46
N ASP A 279 20.34 -15.42 -13.88
CA ASP A 279 20.83 -16.76 -13.49
C ASP A 279 20.80 -16.96 -11.96
N LEU A 280 19.68 -16.55 -11.33
CA LEU A 280 19.46 -16.66 -9.90
C LEU A 280 18.43 -17.74 -9.57
N PRO A 281 18.53 -18.40 -8.40
CA PRO A 281 17.49 -19.31 -7.92
C PRO A 281 16.11 -18.65 -7.85
N LEU A 282 15.06 -19.44 -8.10
CA LEU A 282 13.68 -18.98 -8.04
C LEU A 282 13.09 -19.19 -6.65
N PRO A 283 12.13 -18.37 -6.19
CA PRO A 283 11.40 -18.64 -4.96
C PRO A 283 10.72 -20.01 -5.04
N LYS A 284 10.53 -20.66 -3.89
CA LYS A 284 9.94 -22.01 -3.85
C LYS A 284 8.44 -21.97 -4.11
N ARG A 285 7.73 -20.97 -3.57
CA ARG A 285 6.27 -20.82 -3.69
C ARG A 285 5.86 -19.34 -3.76
N VAL A 286 4.83 -19.07 -4.55
CA VAL A 286 4.09 -17.81 -4.58
C VAL A 286 2.62 -18.12 -4.29
N PHE A 287 2.07 -17.58 -3.22
CA PHE A 287 0.68 -17.78 -2.85
C PHE A 287 -0.13 -16.51 -3.09
N GLY A 288 -1.13 -16.61 -3.98
CA GLY A 288 -2.06 -15.53 -4.29
C GLY A 288 -3.35 -15.63 -3.48
N HIS A 289 -3.45 -14.91 -2.36
CA HIS A 289 -4.67 -14.89 -1.56
C HIS A 289 -5.77 -14.03 -2.21
N GLY A 290 -7.04 -14.32 -1.84
CA GLY A 290 -8.21 -13.55 -2.28
C GLY A 290 -8.33 -12.20 -1.59
N TRP A 291 -9.31 -11.42 -2.00
CA TRP A 291 -9.62 -10.13 -1.39
C TRP A 291 -10.49 -10.27 -0.15
N LEU A 292 -10.32 -9.35 0.77
CA LEU A 292 -11.29 -9.12 1.82
C LEU A 292 -12.30 -8.07 1.31
N LEU A 293 -13.52 -8.54 1.06
CA LEU A 293 -14.61 -7.74 0.51
C LEU A 293 -15.46 -7.13 1.64
N MET A 294 -16.08 -6.00 1.38
CA MET A 294 -17.08 -5.39 2.24
C MET A 294 -18.35 -5.07 1.43
N ASN A 295 -19.50 -5.54 1.92
CA ASN A 295 -20.79 -5.36 1.22
C ASN A 295 -20.78 -5.85 -0.25
N GLY A 296 -20.09 -6.97 -0.50
CA GLY A 296 -20.00 -7.57 -1.84
C GLY A 296 -19.06 -6.90 -2.82
N GLY A 297 -18.29 -5.87 -2.38
CA GLY A 297 -17.33 -5.16 -3.22
C GLY A 297 -15.94 -5.02 -2.61
N LYS A 298 -14.94 -4.73 -3.46
CA LYS A 298 -13.57 -4.43 -3.02
C LYS A 298 -13.57 -3.18 -2.13
N MET A 299 -12.82 -3.22 -1.03
CA MET A 299 -12.63 -2.04 -0.18
C MET A 299 -11.94 -0.92 -0.96
N SER A 300 -12.54 0.26 -0.94
CA SER A 300 -11.99 1.45 -1.58
C SER A 300 -12.33 2.69 -0.77
N LYS A 301 -11.34 3.55 -0.54
CA LYS A 301 -11.56 4.83 0.17
C LYS A 301 -12.48 5.78 -0.59
N SER A 302 -12.46 5.73 -1.93
CA SER A 302 -13.37 6.52 -2.77
C SER A 302 -14.85 6.09 -2.62
N VAL A 303 -15.08 4.85 -2.21
CA VAL A 303 -16.42 4.30 -1.91
C VAL A 303 -16.80 4.49 -0.43
N GLY A 304 -15.81 4.79 0.43
CA GLY A 304 -16.03 4.98 1.87
C GLY A 304 -16.30 3.68 2.64
N ASN A 305 -15.99 2.51 2.05
CA ASN A 305 -16.24 1.19 2.64
C ASN A 305 -14.97 0.55 3.24
N VAL A 306 -13.98 1.36 3.63
CA VAL A 306 -12.72 0.87 4.22
C VAL A 306 -12.86 0.64 5.71
N VAL A 307 -12.42 -0.53 6.17
CA VAL A 307 -12.35 -0.88 7.59
C VAL A 307 -10.96 -0.56 8.13
N ASP A 308 -10.90 0.29 9.15
CA ASP A 308 -9.66 0.69 9.82
C ASP A 308 -9.27 -0.36 10.87
N PRO A 309 -8.13 -1.06 10.71
CA PRO A 309 -7.69 -2.07 11.66
C PRO A 309 -7.33 -1.51 13.03
N VAL A 310 -6.89 -0.24 13.11
CA VAL A 310 -6.55 0.41 14.40
C VAL A 310 -7.80 0.53 15.28
N ILE A 311 -8.93 0.95 14.69
CA ILE A 311 -10.20 1.06 15.41
C ILE A 311 -10.64 -0.31 15.95
N LEU A 312 -10.56 -1.34 15.11
CA LEU A 312 -10.96 -2.70 15.50
C LEU A 312 -10.05 -3.28 16.59
N CYS A 313 -8.72 -3.13 16.45
CA CYS A 313 -7.76 -3.61 17.46
C CYS A 313 -7.95 -2.92 18.81
N ASN A 314 -8.16 -1.61 18.82
CA ASN A 314 -8.40 -0.87 20.06
C ASN A 314 -9.74 -1.25 20.72
N ARG A 315 -10.75 -1.65 19.94
CA ARG A 315 -12.07 -1.98 20.44
C ARG A 315 -12.20 -3.42 20.94
N TYR A 316 -11.67 -4.38 20.19
CA TYR A 316 -11.86 -5.80 20.43
C TYR A 316 -10.60 -6.54 20.90
N GLY A 317 -9.46 -5.87 20.89
CA GLY A 317 -8.16 -6.47 21.12
C GLY A 317 -7.52 -7.04 19.86
N VAL A 318 -6.20 -7.02 19.84
CA VAL A 318 -5.40 -7.44 18.68
C VAL A 318 -5.63 -8.90 18.31
N ASP A 319 -5.56 -9.78 19.30
CA ASP A 319 -5.69 -11.22 19.08
C ASP A 319 -7.08 -11.62 18.55
N ALA A 320 -8.14 -10.89 18.93
CA ALA A 320 -9.48 -11.13 18.39
C ALA A 320 -9.55 -10.79 16.90
N ILE A 321 -8.88 -9.72 16.47
CA ILE A 321 -8.81 -9.34 15.05
C ILE A 321 -7.92 -10.30 14.27
N ARG A 322 -6.77 -10.71 14.82
CA ARG A 322 -5.89 -11.72 14.22
C ARG A 322 -6.65 -13.03 14.01
N TYR A 323 -7.36 -13.51 15.05
CA TYR A 323 -8.18 -14.71 14.97
C TYR A 323 -9.23 -14.63 13.87
N PHE A 324 -10.00 -13.54 13.83
CA PHE A 324 -11.03 -13.35 12.82
C PHE A 324 -10.45 -13.42 11.39
N LEU A 325 -9.37 -12.71 11.13
CA LEU A 325 -8.73 -12.69 9.81
C LEU A 325 -8.23 -14.07 9.39
N LEU A 326 -7.64 -14.82 10.30
CA LEU A 326 -7.05 -16.13 10.01
C LEU A 326 -8.08 -17.27 10.00
N ARG A 327 -9.23 -17.11 10.67
CA ARG A 327 -10.23 -18.16 10.83
C ARG A 327 -11.44 -18.02 9.91
N GLU A 328 -11.95 -16.79 9.75
CA GLU A 328 -13.20 -16.53 9.00
C GLU A 328 -12.98 -16.46 7.51
N ILE A 329 -11.81 -15.95 7.10
CA ILE A 329 -11.54 -15.68 5.70
C ILE A 329 -11.00 -16.95 5.01
N PRO A 330 -11.68 -17.47 3.96
CA PRO A 330 -11.17 -18.62 3.20
C PRO A 330 -9.83 -18.30 2.55
N PHE A 331 -8.74 -18.93 3.03
CA PHE A 331 -7.40 -18.61 2.54
C PHE A 331 -7.24 -19.07 1.09
N GLY A 332 -6.90 -18.11 0.18
CA GLY A 332 -6.83 -18.35 -1.26
C GLY A 332 -8.07 -17.89 -2.05
N ASN A 333 -9.21 -17.71 -1.42
CA ASN A 333 -10.43 -17.20 -2.03
C ASN A 333 -10.83 -15.84 -1.44
N ASP A 334 -11.76 -15.15 -2.12
CA ASP A 334 -12.31 -13.90 -1.58
C ASP A 334 -13.17 -14.21 -0.35
N GLY A 335 -13.05 -13.39 0.68
CA GLY A 335 -13.87 -13.45 1.88
C GLY A 335 -14.59 -12.14 2.12
N THR A 336 -15.68 -12.19 2.90
CA THR A 336 -16.46 -10.99 3.21
C THR A 336 -16.30 -10.61 4.68
N PHE A 337 -15.95 -9.37 4.93
CA PHE A 337 -15.96 -8.79 6.27
C PHE A 337 -17.36 -8.29 6.60
N THR A 338 -17.89 -8.72 7.76
CA THR A 338 -19.05 -8.10 8.38
C THR A 338 -18.82 -7.95 9.89
N ASN A 339 -19.40 -6.91 10.47
CA ASN A 339 -19.32 -6.69 11.92
C ASN A 339 -19.99 -7.85 12.70
N GLU A 340 -21.09 -8.37 12.16
CA GLU A 340 -21.80 -9.50 12.75
C GLU A 340 -20.94 -10.77 12.80
N ALA A 341 -20.22 -11.09 11.71
CA ALA A 341 -19.32 -12.24 11.68
C ALA A 341 -18.17 -12.08 12.68
N LEU A 342 -17.56 -10.87 12.76
CA LEU A 342 -16.51 -10.59 13.73
C LEU A 342 -16.98 -10.80 15.18
N ILE A 343 -18.11 -10.17 15.56
CA ILE A 343 -18.62 -10.26 16.94
C ILE A 343 -19.04 -11.70 17.28
N ASN A 344 -19.66 -12.40 16.33
CA ASN A 344 -20.06 -13.80 16.53
C ASN A 344 -18.84 -14.71 16.72
N ARG A 345 -17.75 -14.52 15.95
CA ARG A 345 -16.50 -15.28 16.15
C ARG A 345 -15.87 -15.01 17.52
N ILE A 346 -15.83 -13.74 17.92
CA ILE A 346 -15.31 -13.38 19.26
C ILE A 346 -16.13 -14.08 20.35
N ASN A 347 -17.44 -14.03 20.24
CA ASN A 347 -18.32 -14.62 21.26
C ASN A 347 -18.32 -16.14 21.27
N SER A 348 -18.45 -16.79 20.09
CA SER A 348 -18.57 -18.25 20.02
C SER A 348 -17.22 -18.93 20.30
N ASP A 349 -16.20 -18.56 19.55
CA ASP A 349 -14.95 -19.30 19.55
C ASP A 349 -14.04 -18.81 20.71
N LEU A 350 -13.83 -17.49 20.82
CA LEU A 350 -12.87 -16.97 21.79
C LEU A 350 -13.44 -16.86 23.21
N ALA A 351 -14.64 -16.30 23.38
CA ALA A 351 -15.22 -16.13 24.71
C ALA A 351 -15.87 -17.43 25.24
N ASN A 352 -16.74 -18.07 24.43
CA ASN A 352 -17.47 -19.24 24.91
C ASN A 352 -16.64 -20.53 24.85
N ASP A 353 -15.95 -20.83 23.73
CA ASP A 353 -15.19 -22.06 23.64
C ASP A 353 -13.88 -21.97 24.45
N LEU A 354 -12.96 -21.09 24.08
CA LEU A 354 -11.63 -20.98 24.69
C LEU A 354 -11.68 -20.37 26.10
N GLY A 355 -12.25 -19.18 26.22
CA GLY A 355 -12.26 -18.43 27.49
C GLY A 355 -13.04 -19.13 28.59
N ASN A 356 -14.20 -19.70 28.27
CA ASN A 356 -15.01 -20.44 29.21
C ASN A 356 -14.35 -21.76 29.62
N LEU A 357 -13.74 -22.51 28.68
CA LEU A 357 -13.02 -23.75 29.01
C LEU A 357 -11.89 -23.47 30.02
N LEU A 358 -11.03 -22.47 29.77
CA LEU A 358 -9.97 -22.14 30.70
C LEU A 358 -10.50 -21.71 32.07
N SER A 359 -11.47 -20.81 32.10
CA SER A 359 -12.05 -20.31 33.36
C SER A 359 -12.73 -21.42 34.17
N ARG A 360 -13.47 -22.31 33.53
CA ARG A 360 -14.14 -23.47 34.20
C ARG A 360 -13.11 -24.45 34.76
N THR A 361 -12.09 -24.79 33.96
CA THR A 361 -11.02 -25.70 34.37
C THR A 361 -10.26 -25.17 35.58
N VAL A 362 -9.78 -23.92 35.51
CA VAL A 362 -9.08 -23.27 36.63
C VAL A 362 -9.96 -23.23 37.90
N ALA A 363 -11.21 -22.79 37.77
CA ALA A 363 -12.13 -22.71 38.91
C ALA A 363 -12.38 -24.06 39.54
N MET A 364 -12.47 -25.14 38.76
CA MET A 364 -12.65 -26.51 39.31
C MET A 364 -11.38 -27.03 39.96
N CYS A 365 -10.20 -26.81 39.41
CA CYS A 365 -8.92 -27.12 40.03
C CYS A 365 -8.76 -26.40 41.38
N GLU A 366 -9.01 -25.09 41.42
CA GLU A 366 -9.00 -24.34 42.68
C GLU A 366 -9.97 -24.88 43.72
N LYS A 367 -11.20 -25.09 43.30
CA LYS A 367 -12.29 -25.53 44.20
C LYS A 367 -12.07 -26.91 44.80
N TYR A 368 -11.62 -27.88 44.00
CA TYR A 368 -11.59 -29.29 44.42
C TYR A 368 -10.19 -29.73 44.88
N PHE A 369 -9.12 -29.10 44.38
CA PHE A 369 -7.75 -29.49 44.66
C PHE A 369 -6.86 -28.33 45.15
N GLY A 370 -7.44 -27.19 45.55
CA GLY A 370 -6.68 -26.04 46.03
C GLY A 370 -5.75 -25.46 44.99
N GLY A 371 -6.06 -25.66 43.69
CA GLY A 371 -5.31 -25.17 42.54
C GLY A 371 -4.28 -26.14 41.98
N THR A 372 -3.91 -27.22 42.72
CA THR A 372 -2.86 -28.15 42.25
C THR A 372 -3.46 -29.50 41.85
N VAL A 373 -3.27 -29.91 40.60
CA VAL A 373 -3.67 -31.22 40.07
C VAL A 373 -2.43 -31.96 39.54
N HIS A 374 -2.38 -33.24 39.73
CA HIS A 374 -1.28 -34.11 39.31
C HIS A 374 -1.71 -35.00 38.13
N LYS A 375 -0.69 -35.54 37.47
CA LYS A 375 -0.87 -36.46 36.36
C LYS A 375 -1.48 -37.76 36.87
N VAL A 376 -2.70 -38.04 36.42
CA VAL A 376 -3.42 -39.27 36.64
C VAL A 376 -3.88 -39.82 35.30
N ALA A 377 -3.58 -41.07 35.04
CA ALA A 377 -3.94 -41.71 33.78
C ALA A 377 -5.46 -41.78 33.58
N GLY A 378 -5.90 -41.59 32.36
CA GLY A 378 -7.30 -41.82 31.98
C GLY A 378 -7.66 -43.31 32.05
N THR A 379 -8.87 -43.59 32.46
CA THR A 379 -9.38 -44.95 32.63
C THR A 379 -10.57 -45.29 31.74
N GLU A 380 -11.13 -44.28 31.09
CA GLU A 380 -12.34 -44.40 30.29
C GLU A 380 -12.09 -44.08 28.80
N ALA A 381 -12.93 -44.62 27.91
CA ALA A 381 -12.81 -44.38 26.46
C ALA A 381 -12.87 -42.88 26.08
N ILE A 382 -13.62 -42.11 26.87
CA ILE A 382 -13.76 -40.66 26.66
C ILE A 382 -12.45 -39.91 26.98
N ASP A 383 -11.63 -40.40 27.92
CA ASP A 383 -10.31 -39.86 28.25
C ASP A 383 -9.37 -40.12 27.09
N THR A 384 -9.33 -41.38 26.60
CA THR A 384 -8.51 -41.79 25.45
C THR A 384 -8.85 -41.00 24.20
N GLU A 385 -10.12 -40.66 23.98
CA GLU A 385 -10.53 -39.82 22.85
C GLU A 385 -9.88 -38.42 22.91
N LEU A 386 -10.02 -37.73 24.07
CA LEU A 386 -9.45 -36.40 24.25
C LEU A 386 -7.91 -36.43 24.20
N GLU A 387 -7.31 -37.44 24.81
CA GLU A 387 -5.83 -37.66 24.77
C GLU A 387 -5.34 -37.86 23.34
N THR A 388 -5.99 -38.73 22.56
CA THR A 388 -5.64 -39.02 21.17
C THR A 388 -5.74 -37.75 20.32
N MET A 389 -6.89 -37.04 20.39
CA MET A 389 -7.08 -35.81 19.65
C MET A 389 -6.01 -34.76 19.98
N THR A 390 -5.68 -34.63 21.26
CA THR A 390 -4.66 -33.66 21.72
C THR A 390 -3.24 -34.08 21.31
N SER A 391 -2.92 -35.38 21.34
CA SER A 391 -1.60 -35.90 20.93
C SER A 391 -1.34 -35.75 19.44
N GLU A 392 -2.38 -35.91 18.61
CA GLU A 392 -2.27 -35.76 17.15
C GLU A 392 -2.26 -34.29 16.67
N LEU A 393 -2.63 -33.34 17.55
CA LEU A 393 -2.92 -31.96 17.17
C LEU A 393 -1.72 -31.26 16.55
N LEU A 394 -0.51 -31.41 17.13
CA LEU A 394 0.71 -30.80 16.57
C LEU A 394 0.97 -31.27 15.12
N GLY A 395 0.80 -32.57 14.86
CA GLY A 395 1.00 -33.14 13.53
C GLY A 395 0.03 -32.57 12.50
N LYS A 396 -1.26 -32.47 12.87
CA LYS A 396 -2.33 -31.90 12.01
C LYS A 396 -2.08 -30.42 11.72
N VAL A 397 -1.84 -29.63 12.76
CA VAL A 397 -1.54 -28.19 12.62
C VAL A 397 -0.28 -27.96 11.78
N THR A 398 0.77 -28.79 11.96
CA THR A 398 1.97 -28.69 11.15
C THR A 398 1.68 -28.93 9.67
N ALA A 399 0.94 -29.98 9.36
CA ALA A 399 0.56 -30.31 7.98
C ALA A 399 -0.26 -29.18 7.34
N ASP A 400 -1.22 -28.61 8.07
CA ASP A 400 -2.06 -27.51 7.58
C ASP A 400 -1.26 -26.23 7.35
N MET A 401 -0.34 -25.88 8.27
CA MET A 401 0.51 -24.69 8.13
C MET A 401 1.50 -24.84 6.96
N ASP A 402 2.06 -26.03 6.75
CA ASP A 402 2.95 -26.32 5.63
C ASP A 402 2.23 -26.29 4.27
N ASN A 403 0.95 -26.65 4.26
CA ASN A 403 0.08 -26.59 3.08
C ASN A 403 -0.61 -25.23 2.90
N LEU A 404 -0.36 -24.25 3.77
CA LEU A 404 -0.98 -22.92 3.76
C LEU A 404 -2.51 -22.96 3.91
N THR A 405 -3.02 -23.95 4.65
CA THR A 405 -4.44 -24.08 5.05
C THR A 405 -4.67 -23.52 6.46
N ILE A 406 -4.26 -22.25 6.66
CA ILE A 406 -4.26 -21.59 7.98
C ILE A 406 -5.61 -21.67 8.72
N PRO A 407 -6.78 -21.42 8.07
CA PRO A 407 -8.06 -21.58 8.75
C PRO A 407 -8.33 -23.01 9.25
N GLN A 408 -7.86 -24.03 8.51
CA GLN A 408 -8.00 -25.43 8.88
C GLN A 408 -7.17 -25.75 10.12
N ALA A 409 -5.92 -25.27 10.19
CA ALA A 409 -5.07 -25.42 11.38
C ALA A 409 -5.77 -24.87 12.65
N LEU A 410 -6.39 -23.71 12.56
CA LEU A 410 -7.19 -23.14 13.65
C LEU A 410 -8.43 -24.02 13.99
N MET A 411 -9.08 -24.60 12.97
CA MET A 411 -10.21 -25.51 13.19
C MET A 411 -9.78 -26.76 13.95
N GLU A 412 -8.63 -27.36 13.65
CA GLU A 412 -8.08 -28.50 14.39
C GLU A 412 -7.85 -28.16 15.87
N ILE A 413 -7.26 -26.98 16.17
CA ILE A 413 -7.04 -26.52 17.54
C ILE A 413 -8.40 -26.34 18.27
N PHE A 414 -9.35 -25.67 17.63
CA PHE A 414 -10.65 -25.42 18.22
C PHE A 414 -11.52 -26.71 18.35
N ALA A 415 -11.28 -27.71 17.51
CA ALA A 415 -11.91 -29.01 17.67
C ALA A 415 -11.52 -29.70 19.00
N VAL A 416 -10.26 -29.62 19.41
CA VAL A 416 -9.79 -30.09 20.72
C VAL A 416 -10.41 -29.27 21.85
N ILE A 417 -10.47 -27.93 21.73
CA ILE A 417 -11.10 -27.05 22.72
C ILE A 417 -12.59 -27.38 22.89
N GLN A 418 -13.33 -27.58 21.81
CA GLN A 418 -14.74 -27.94 21.82
C GLN A 418 -14.96 -29.35 22.40
N ARG A 419 -14.08 -30.30 22.05
CA ARG A 419 -14.11 -31.66 22.63
C ARG A 419 -13.87 -31.62 24.15
N ALA A 420 -12.94 -30.78 24.60
CA ALA A 420 -12.67 -30.60 26.04
C ALA A 420 -13.86 -29.96 26.78
N ASN A 421 -14.56 -28.98 26.17
CA ASN A 421 -15.79 -28.44 26.75
C ASN A 421 -16.87 -29.54 26.90
N LYS A 422 -17.06 -30.34 25.84
CA LYS A 422 -18.02 -31.47 25.88
C LYS A 422 -17.60 -32.51 26.90
N TYR A 423 -16.30 -32.77 27.06
CA TYR A 423 -15.73 -33.69 28.04
C TYR A 423 -16.07 -33.26 29.48
N ILE A 424 -16.08 -31.98 29.82
CA ILE A 424 -16.54 -31.47 31.11
C ILE A 424 -18.00 -31.86 31.35
N ASP A 425 -18.87 -31.73 30.37
CA ASP A 425 -20.30 -31.98 30.52
C ASP A 425 -20.58 -33.48 30.63
N GLU A 426 -19.86 -34.33 29.92
CA GLU A 426 -19.97 -35.79 29.93
C GLU A 426 -19.40 -36.41 31.20
N THR A 427 -18.27 -35.93 31.71
CA THR A 427 -17.66 -36.43 32.95
C THR A 427 -18.26 -35.86 34.22
N ALA A 428 -19.01 -34.74 34.09
CA ALA A 428 -19.70 -34.07 35.19
C ALA A 428 -18.84 -33.94 36.47
N PRO A 429 -17.71 -33.21 36.47
CA PRO A 429 -16.78 -33.09 37.61
C PRO A 429 -17.45 -32.67 38.92
N TRP A 430 -18.52 -31.89 38.85
CA TRP A 430 -19.32 -31.48 39.99
C TRP A 430 -20.11 -32.63 40.63
N ALA A 431 -20.37 -33.70 39.88
CA ALA A 431 -20.98 -34.92 40.42
C ALA A 431 -19.93 -35.84 41.05
N LEU A 432 -18.77 -35.99 40.39
CA LEU A 432 -17.61 -36.74 40.92
C LEU A 432 -17.15 -36.18 42.28
N ALA A 433 -17.12 -34.87 42.41
CA ALA A 433 -16.70 -34.18 43.63
C ALA A 433 -17.61 -34.40 44.87
N LYS A 434 -18.75 -35.07 44.73
CA LYS A 434 -19.64 -35.36 45.86
C LYS A 434 -19.24 -36.60 46.66
N ASP A 435 -18.41 -37.46 46.09
CA ASP A 435 -17.97 -38.71 46.71
C ASP A 435 -16.44 -38.78 46.68
N GLU A 436 -15.81 -38.89 47.84
CA GLU A 436 -14.35 -38.99 47.98
C GLU A 436 -13.79 -40.23 47.27
N ALA A 437 -14.57 -41.29 47.06
CA ALA A 437 -14.16 -42.45 46.29
C ALA A 437 -13.85 -42.11 44.81
N ASN A 438 -14.40 -41.01 44.28
CA ASN A 438 -14.17 -40.55 42.92
C ASN A 438 -13.04 -39.51 42.81
N ARG A 439 -12.28 -39.24 43.88
CA ARG A 439 -11.28 -38.16 43.91
C ARG A 439 -10.21 -38.33 42.85
N GLU A 440 -9.65 -39.53 42.69
CA GLU A 440 -8.64 -39.86 41.67
C GLU A 440 -9.21 -39.68 40.26
N ARG A 441 -10.46 -40.12 40.03
CA ARG A 441 -11.13 -39.91 38.75
C ARG A 441 -11.35 -38.43 38.43
N LEU A 442 -11.72 -37.63 39.42
CA LEU A 442 -11.90 -36.19 39.30
C LEU A 442 -10.57 -35.51 38.97
N GLU A 443 -9.46 -35.90 39.63
CA GLU A 443 -8.14 -35.37 39.35
C GLU A 443 -7.69 -35.71 37.94
N SER A 444 -7.91 -36.96 37.46
CA SER A 444 -7.68 -37.39 36.10
C SER A 444 -8.41 -36.49 35.08
N VAL A 445 -9.73 -36.25 35.31
CA VAL A 445 -10.50 -35.37 34.43
C VAL A 445 -9.91 -33.96 34.33
N LEU A 446 -9.56 -33.39 35.47
CA LEU A 446 -9.00 -32.02 35.49
C LEU A 446 -7.60 -31.95 34.87
N TYR A 447 -6.77 -32.97 35.04
CA TYR A 447 -5.49 -33.10 34.42
C TYR A 447 -5.60 -33.15 32.88
N HIS A 448 -6.52 -33.93 32.32
CA HIS A 448 -6.76 -34.02 30.87
C HIS A 448 -7.21 -32.66 30.29
N LEU A 449 -8.03 -31.90 31.01
CA LEU A 449 -8.44 -30.56 30.61
C LEU A 449 -7.27 -29.59 30.61
N CYS A 450 -6.39 -29.64 31.63
CA CYS A 450 -5.18 -28.81 31.69
C CYS A 450 -4.20 -29.12 30.54
N GLU A 451 -4.01 -30.42 30.21
CA GLU A 451 -3.17 -30.84 29.09
C GLU A 451 -3.73 -30.37 27.73
N ALA A 452 -5.05 -30.54 27.50
CA ALA A 452 -5.69 -30.08 26.30
C ALA A 452 -5.54 -28.55 26.14
N LEU A 453 -5.73 -27.78 27.20
CA LEU A 453 -5.51 -26.30 27.21
C LEU A 453 -4.06 -25.93 26.99
N ARG A 454 -3.12 -26.66 27.60
CA ARG A 454 -1.69 -26.38 27.42
C ARG A 454 -1.24 -26.59 25.98
N VAL A 455 -1.55 -27.74 25.38
CA VAL A 455 -1.19 -28.05 23.99
C VAL A 455 -1.86 -27.10 23.03
N ALA A 456 -3.15 -26.82 23.20
CA ALA A 456 -3.87 -25.83 22.41
C ALA A 456 -3.23 -24.43 22.55
N GLY A 457 -2.87 -24.01 23.78
CA GLY A 457 -2.27 -22.73 24.05
C GLY A 457 -0.87 -22.58 23.42
N ILE A 458 -0.05 -23.63 23.44
CA ILE A 458 1.25 -23.63 22.73
C ILE A 458 1.01 -23.33 21.23
N LEU A 459 0.11 -24.07 20.59
CA LEU A 459 -0.13 -23.93 19.16
C LEU A 459 -0.81 -22.61 18.80
N LEU A 460 -1.70 -22.10 19.65
CA LEU A 460 -2.34 -20.80 19.47
C LEU A 460 -1.34 -19.61 19.50
N ASN A 461 -0.16 -19.79 20.05
CA ASN A 461 0.83 -18.69 20.12
C ASN A 461 1.23 -18.13 18.75
N ALA A 462 1.20 -18.94 17.71
CA ALA A 462 1.46 -18.47 16.35
C ALA A 462 0.37 -17.50 15.85
N TYR A 463 -0.85 -17.64 16.34
CA TYR A 463 -2.04 -16.91 15.90
C TYR A 463 -2.41 -15.79 16.88
N LEU A 464 -2.33 -16.07 18.18
CA LEU A 464 -2.78 -15.24 19.30
C LEU A 464 -1.64 -15.00 20.29
N PRO A 465 -0.61 -14.24 19.89
CA PRO A 465 0.65 -14.11 20.63
C PRO A 465 0.50 -13.45 22.01
N SER A 466 -0.55 -12.64 22.22
CA SER A 466 -0.83 -12.02 23.52
C SER A 466 -1.71 -12.90 24.43
N THR A 467 -2.47 -13.83 23.86
CA THR A 467 -3.40 -14.70 24.58
C THR A 467 -2.71 -15.96 25.11
N ALA A 468 -1.87 -16.59 24.29
CA ALA A 468 -1.19 -17.84 24.67
C ALA A 468 -0.36 -17.73 25.97
N PRO A 469 0.46 -16.68 26.18
CA PRO A 469 1.16 -16.49 27.44
C PRO A 469 0.23 -16.37 28.65
N LYS A 470 -0.91 -15.70 28.51
CA LYS A 470 -1.90 -15.58 29.59
C LYS A 470 -2.59 -16.91 29.93
N MET A 471 -2.75 -17.78 28.93
CA MET A 471 -3.22 -19.14 29.14
C MET A 471 -2.21 -19.96 29.94
N MET A 472 -0.91 -19.88 29.56
CA MET A 472 0.17 -20.56 30.30
C MET A 472 0.25 -20.07 31.73
N GLU A 473 0.22 -18.77 31.97
CA GLU A 473 0.23 -18.19 33.31
C GLU A 473 -0.93 -18.72 34.17
N GLN A 474 -2.16 -18.77 33.65
CA GLN A 474 -3.31 -19.29 34.39
C GLN A 474 -3.20 -20.80 34.66
N LEU A 475 -2.48 -21.54 33.83
CA LEU A 475 -2.15 -22.95 34.05
C LEU A 475 -0.94 -23.15 35.01
N GLY A 476 -0.34 -22.08 35.52
CA GLY A 476 0.82 -22.12 36.40
C GLY A 476 2.13 -22.42 35.67
N LEU A 477 2.18 -22.09 34.37
CA LEU A 477 3.35 -22.29 33.52
C LEU A 477 3.91 -20.92 33.10
N ASP A 478 5.21 -20.85 32.93
CA ASP A 478 5.84 -19.63 32.39
C ASP A 478 5.87 -19.62 30.84
N ALA A 479 6.26 -18.49 30.26
CA ALA A 479 6.28 -18.33 28.81
C ALA A 479 7.25 -19.30 28.09
N SER A 480 8.23 -19.89 28.79
CA SER A 480 9.14 -20.90 28.22
C SER A 480 8.45 -22.25 27.96
N ALA A 481 7.22 -22.44 28.46
CA ALA A 481 6.38 -23.55 28.11
C ALA A 481 5.86 -23.49 26.67
N ILE A 482 5.88 -22.31 26.03
CA ILE A 482 5.44 -22.10 24.65
C ILE A 482 6.53 -22.54 23.68
N ASP A 483 6.63 -23.83 23.51
CA ASP A 483 7.60 -24.49 22.65
C ASP A 483 6.94 -25.75 22.04
N VAL A 484 6.99 -25.89 20.71
CA VAL A 484 6.37 -27.04 20.03
C VAL A 484 7.00 -28.38 20.44
N GLU A 485 8.26 -28.42 20.86
CA GLU A 485 8.90 -29.63 21.39
C GLU A 485 8.23 -30.08 22.70
N LYS A 486 7.61 -29.14 23.42
CA LYS A 486 6.87 -29.37 24.66
C LYS A 486 5.37 -29.62 24.42
N ALA A 487 4.89 -29.63 23.18
CA ALA A 487 3.47 -29.83 22.85
C ALA A 487 3.02 -31.31 22.96
N ALA A 488 3.94 -32.22 23.30
CA ALA A 488 3.57 -33.62 23.53
C ALA A 488 2.58 -33.75 24.72
N TYR A 489 1.51 -34.50 24.54
CA TYR A 489 0.53 -34.80 25.60
C TYR A 489 1.21 -35.54 26.76
N GLY A 490 0.84 -35.19 27.99
CA GLY A 490 1.41 -35.82 29.20
C GLY A 490 2.81 -35.38 29.55
N ALA A 491 3.32 -34.27 28.95
CA ALA A 491 4.65 -33.73 29.23
C ALA A 491 4.74 -33.06 30.61
N GLN A 492 3.63 -32.62 31.20
CA GLN A 492 3.59 -32.04 32.55
C GLN A 492 3.17 -33.08 33.60
N GLU A 493 3.92 -33.12 34.73
CA GLU A 493 3.58 -34.00 35.83
C GLU A 493 2.52 -33.39 36.79
N SER A 494 2.41 -32.07 36.82
CA SER A 494 1.41 -31.37 37.62
C SER A 494 1.14 -29.95 37.11
N TYR A 495 0.01 -29.38 37.50
CA TYR A 495 -0.39 -28.03 37.30
C TYR A 495 -0.69 -27.34 38.61
N THR A 496 -0.25 -26.09 38.80
CA THR A 496 -0.67 -25.23 39.90
C THR A 496 -1.34 -24.00 39.30
N VAL A 497 -2.63 -24.12 39.04
CA VAL A 497 -3.40 -23.11 38.31
C VAL A 497 -3.73 -21.90 39.15
N HIS A 498 -3.87 -20.76 38.49
CA HIS A 498 -4.22 -19.49 39.09
C HIS A 498 -5.35 -18.82 38.33
N LYS A 499 -6.34 -18.31 39.05
CA LYS A 499 -7.40 -17.53 38.43
C LYS A 499 -6.84 -16.20 37.90
N GLY A 500 -6.95 -15.97 36.62
CA GLY A 500 -6.58 -14.71 35.96
C GLY A 500 -7.80 -13.93 35.47
N GLU A 501 -7.52 -12.87 34.70
CA GLU A 501 -8.56 -12.14 33.98
C GLU A 501 -9.16 -12.99 32.84
N ALA A 502 -10.42 -12.70 32.50
CA ALA A 502 -11.05 -13.34 31.35
C ALA A 502 -10.27 -12.99 30.06
N LEU A 503 -9.93 -14.01 29.26
CA LEU A 503 -9.16 -13.81 28.03
C LEU A 503 -9.90 -12.91 27.03
N PHE A 504 -11.19 -13.16 26.88
CA PHE A 504 -12.05 -12.40 25.96
C PHE A 504 -13.39 -12.09 26.64
N PRO A 505 -13.77 -10.83 26.79
CA PRO A 505 -15.08 -10.45 27.33
C PRO A 505 -16.17 -10.79 26.31
N ARG A 506 -17.31 -11.25 26.80
CA ARG A 506 -18.48 -11.48 25.95
C ARG A 506 -19.10 -10.14 25.53
N ILE A 507 -19.39 -10.01 24.26
CA ILE A 507 -19.96 -8.81 23.63
C ILE A 507 -21.47 -8.98 23.48
N ASP A 508 -22.25 -7.95 23.90
CA ASP A 508 -23.68 -7.88 23.60
C ASP A 508 -23.89 -7.53 22.13
N VAL A 509 -24.23 -8.55 21.32
CA VAL A 509 -24.32 -8.42 19.87
C VAL A 509 -25.27 -7.31 19.44
N ALA A 510 -26.46 -7.23 20.06
CA ALA A 510 -27.50 -6.28 19.66
C ALA A 510 -27.06 -4.82 19.91
N LYS A 511 -26.50 -4.57 21.09
CA LYS A 511 -25.98 -3.23 21.46
C LYS A 511 -24.80 -2.82 20.59
N GLU A 512 -23.88 -3.76 20.35
CA GLU A 512 -22.67 -3.52 19.61
C GLU A 512 -22.98 -3.22 18.13
N ILE A 513 -23.85 -4.00 17.49
CA ILE A 513 -24.27 -3.76 16.10
C ILE A 513 -25.00 -2.41 15.97
N ALA A 514 -25.86 -2.07 16.93
CA ALA A 514 -26.54 -0.77 16.92
C ALA A 514 -25.54 0.38 17.00
N HIS A 515 -24.54 0.28 17.88
CA HIS A 515 -23.50 1.28 18.04
C HIS A 515 -22.61 1.39 16.77
N LEU A 516 -22.18 0.28 16.18
CA LEU A 516 -21.37 0.29 14.96
C LEU A 516 -22.14 0.90 13.76
N LYS A 517 -23.45 0.66 13.65
CA LYS A 517 -24.30 1.29 12.63
C LYS A 517 -24.33 2.81 12.81
N GLU A 518 -24.52 3.28 14.04
CA GLU A 518 -24.51 4.72 14.34
C GLU A 518 -23.14 5.36 14.02
N GLU A 519 -22.04 4.69 14.36
CA GLU A 519 -20.69 5.16 14.01
C GLU A 519 -20.46 5.20 12.49
N ASP A 520 -20.92 4.18 11.77
CA ASP A 520 -20.84 4.12 10.30
C ASP A 520 -21.66 5.25 9.64
N GLU A 521 -22.86 5.55 10.14
CA GLU A 521 -23.68 6.65 9.65
C GLU A 521 -23.00 8.01 9.90
N LYS A 522 -22.44 8.21 11.08
CA LYS A 522 -21.68 9.42 11.40
C LYS A 522 -20.44 9.58 10.49
N ARG A 523 -19.72 8.47 10.25
CA ARG A 523 -18.56 8.47 9.37
C ARG A 523 -18.92 8.76 7.92
N LYS A 524 -20.01 8.16 7.40
CA LYS A 524 -20.53 8.42 6.06
C LYS A 524 -20.95 9.88 5.90
N ALA A 525 -21.69 10.41 6.88
CA ALA A 525 -22.10 11.81 6.88
C ALA A 525 -20.90 12.78 6.90
N ALA A 526 -19.88 12.49 7.72
CA ALA A 526 -18.64 13.27 7.76
C ALA A 526 -17.84 13.19 6.44
N ALA A 527 -17.76 12.01 5.82
CA ALA A 527 -17.10 11.83 4.52
C ALA A 527 -17.85 12.58 3.40
N GLU A 528 -19.18 12.54 3.41
CA GLU A 528 -20.00 13.27 2.43
C GLU A 528 -19.89 14.78 2.62
N ALA A 529 -19.86 15.26 3.86
CA ALA A 529 -19.61 16.66 4.17
C ALA A 529 -18.22 17.13 3.71
N ALA A 530 -17.20 16.32 3.94
CA ALA A 530 -15.83 16.60 3.50
C ALA A 530 -15.73 16.60 1.95
N LYS A 531 -16.45 15.68 1.27
CA LYS A 531 -16.50 15.63 -0.19
C LYS A 531 -17.21 16.88 -0.75
N LYS A 532 -18.34 17.27 -0.16
CA LYS A 532 -19.05 18.50 -0.55
C LYS A 532 -18.20 19.75 -0.32
N ALA A 533 -17.50 19.82 0.82
CA ALA A 533 -16.59 20.93 1.11
C ALA A 533 -15.42 20.99 0.11
N LYS A 534 -14.89 19.83 -0.32
CA LYS A 534 -13.86 19.76 -1.35
C LYS A 534 -14.41 20.16 -2.72
N GLU A 535 -15.58 19.65 -3.11
CA GLU A 535 -16.26 20.04 -4.35
C GLU A 535 -16.65 21.53 -4.37
N GLU A 536 -17.02 22.09 -3.22
CA GLU A 536 -17.30 23.54 -3.08
C GLU A 536 -15.99 24.35 -3.13
N ALA A 537 -14.90 23.86 -2.55
CA ALA A 537 -13.58 24.47 -2.65
C ALA A 537 -13.03 24.38 -4.08
N GLU A 538 -13.20 23.25 -4.76
CA GLU A 538 -12.85 23.07 -6.19
C GLU A 538 -13.75 23.91 -7.09
N LYS A 539 -15.05 24.01 -6.81
CA LYS A 539 -15.97 24.93 -7.49
C LYS A 539 -15.66 26.40 -7.21
N LYS A 540 -15.17 26.71 -6.01
CA LYS A 540 -14.72 28.06 -5.65
C LYS A 540 -13.37 28.40 -6.27
N ALA A 541 -12.49 27.40 -6.45
CA ALA A 541 -11.25 27.50 -7.22
C ALA A 541 -11.50 27.44 -8.75
N ALA A 542 -12.58 26.78 -9.18
CA ALA A 542 -13.06 26.69 -10.56
C ALA A 542 -14.25 27.62 -10.82
N ALA A 543 -14.65 28.45 -9.83
CA ALA A 543 -15.54 29.58 -10.15
C ALA A 543 -14.82 30.40 -11.22
N PRO A 544 -15.45 30.68 -12.36
CA PRO A 544 -14.87 31.57 -13.34
C PRO A 544 -14.42 32.82 -12.58
N ALA A 545 -13.13 33.19 -12.66
CA ALA A 545 -12.73 34.55 -12.38
C ALA A 545 -13.81 35.41 -13.04
N GLU A 546 -14.39 36.35 -12.29
CA GLU A 546 -15.35 37.34 -12.82
C GLU A 546 -14.97 37.60 -14.25
N GLU A 547 -15.97 37.53 -15.17
CA GLU A 547 -15.75 37.65 -16.61
C GLU A 547 -14.64 38.62 -16.88
N SER A 548 -13.44 38.12 -17.12
CA SER A 548 -12.31 38.99 -17.45
C SER A 548 -12.63 39.58 -18.80
N ASN A 549 -12.70 40.91 -18.91
CA ASN A 549 -12.81 41.61 -20.19
C ASN A 549 -11.57 41.40 -21.08
N VAL A 550 -10.78 40.36 -20.81
CA VAL A 550 -9.62 39.97 -21.59
C VAL A 550 -10.11 39.23 -22.83
N ASP A 551 -9.75 39.73 -23.99
CA ASP A 551 -10.00 39.08 -25.27
C ASP A 551 -9.01 37.92 -25.45
N PHE A 552 -9.49 36.70 -25.44
CA PHE A 552 -8.69 35.47 -25.68
C PHE A 552 -8.72 35.02 -27.15
N THR A 553 -9.11 35.91 -28.08
CA THR A 553 -9.05 35.60 -29.51
C THR A 553 -7.58 35.42 -29.92
N HIS A 554 -7.24 34.29 -30.46
CA HIS A 554 -5.89 34.02 -30.95
C HIS A 554 -5.73 34.46 -32.40
N GLU A 555 -4.63 35.17 -32.67
CA GLU A 555 -4.18 35.46 -34.02
C GLU A 555 -3.49 34.23 -34.64
N ALA A 556 -3.26 34.23 -35.93
CA ALA A 556 -2.56 33.15 -36.62
C ALA A 556 -1.12 33.00 -36.12
N GLU A 557 -0.65 31.76 -36.02
CA GLU A 557 0.72 31.47 -35.65
C GLU A 557 1.70 32.13 -36.63
N ILE A 558 2.76 32.74 -36.08
CA ILE A 558 3.87 33.32 -36.83
C ILE A 558 5.15 32.53 -36.56
N SER A 559 6.05 32.48 -37.54
CA SER A 559 7.36 31.86 -37.36
C SER A 559 8.24 32.67 -36.42
N TYR A 560 9.26 32.04 -35.83
CA TYR A 560 10.31 32.77 -35.08
C TYR A 560 10.99 33.87 -35.91
N ASP A 561 11.21 33.58 -37.19
CA ASP A 561 11.82 34.55 -38.12
C ASP A 561 10.90 35.78 -38.40
N ASP A 562 9.57 35.56 -38.34
CA ASP A 562 8.62 36.68 -38.45
C ASP A 562 8.61 37.54 -37.19
N PHE A 563 8.69 36.92 -36.02
CA PHE A 563 8.81 37.63 -34.75
C PHE A 563 10.11 38.43 -34.67
N CYS A 564 11.23 37.88 -35.14
CA CYS A 564 12.54 38.53 -35.17
C CYS A 564 12.59 39.81 -36.08
N LYS A 565 11.59 39.99 -36.97
CA LYS A 565 11.45 41.22 -37.78
C LYS A 565 10.88 42.40 -36.97
N VAL A 566 10.31 42.13 -35.78
CA VAL A 566 9.77 43.18 -34.90
C VAL A 566 10.92 43.72 -34.03
N GLU A 567 11.18 45.02 -34.10
CA GLU A 567 12.17 45.64 -33.26
C GLU A 567 11.55 46.25 -32.01
N LEU A 568 11.89 45.69 -30.86
CA LEU A 568 11.38 46.09 -29.55
C LEU A 568 12.51 46.75 -28.75
N ARG A 569 12.29 47.97 -28.22
CA ARG A 569 13.26 48.71 -27.42
C ARG A 569 12.63 49.32 -26.18
N VAL A 570 13.48 49.57 -25.17
CA VAL A 570 13.12 50.37 -24.00
C VAL A 570 13.27 51.86 -24.38
N ALA A 571 12.23 52.65 -24.17
CA ALA A 571 12.23 54.08 -24.43
C ALA A 571 11.83 54.87 -23.18
N GLU A 572 12.39 56.05 -23.01
CA GLU A 572 12.05 56.98 -21.94
C GLU A 572 11.01 58.00 -22.44
N VAL A 573 9.97 58.22 -21.67
CA VAL A 573 8.96 59.27 -21.98
C VAL A 573 9.51 60.65 -21.58
N ARG A 574 9.88 61.43 -22.55
CA ARG A 574 10.42 62.78 -22.38
C ARG A 574 9.35 63.84 -22.20
N ALA A 575 8.24 63.68 -22.89
CA ALA A 575 7.09 64.56 -22.79
C ALA A 575 5.79 63.75 -23.02
N CYS A 576 4.73 64.17 -22.38
CA CYS A 576 3.40 63.62 -22.61
C CYS A 576 2.35 64.74 -22.44
N GLU A 577 1.36 64.78 -23.34
CA GLU A 577 0.31 65.80 -23.30
C GLU A 577 -1.05 65.23 -23.76
N ASN A 578 -2.13 65.84 -23.27
CA ASN A 578 -3.48 65.56 -23.76
C ASN A 578 -3.72 66.27 -25.08
N LEU A 579 -4.30 65.55 -26.04
CA LEU A 579 -4.69 66.15 -27.31
C LEU A 579 -6.01 66.92 -27.18
N LYS A 580 -6.05 68.17 -27.65
CA LYS A 580 -7.28 68.94 -27.66
C LYS A 580 -8.38 68.35 -28.56
N GLU A 581 -7.96 67.60 -29.57
CA GLU A 581 -8.83 66.97 -30.57
C GLU A 581 -9.30 65.56 -30.21
N SER A 582 -8.77 64.99 -29.13
CA SER A 582 -9.12 63.61 -28.71
C SER A 582 -9.11 63.47 -27.21
N LYS A 583 -10.21 62.99 -26.63
CA LYS A 583 -10.29 62.60 -25.22
C LYS A 583 -9.74 61.21 -24.95
N LYS A 584 -9.35 60.46 -25.98
CA LYS A 584 -8.91 59.07 -25.87
C LYS A 584 -7.40 58.92 -26.03
N LEU A 585 -6.72 59.86 -26.69
CA LEU A 585 -5.33 59.75 -27.05
C LEU A 585 -4.43 60.65 -26.18
N LEU A 586 -3.33 60.09 -25.73
CA LEU A 586 -2.18 60.85 -25.25
C LEU A 586 -1.11 60.96 -26.37
N HIS A 587 -0.49 62.13 -26.46
CA HIS A 587 0.65 62.37 -27.30
C HIS A 587 1.94 62.23 -26.46
N LEU A 588 2.70 61.18 -26.75
CA LEU A 588 3.95 60.89 -26.08
C LEU A 588 5.12 61.25 -26.98
N THR A 589 6.10 61.97 -26.45
CA THR A 589 7.42 62.08 -27.03
C THR A 589 8.35 61.15 -26.25
N VAL A 590 8.81 60.10 -26.90
CA VAL A 590 9.67 59.08 -26.28
C VAL A 590 11.03 59.08 -26.91
N PHE A 591 12.11 58.92 -26.11
CA PHE A 591 13.47 58.78 -26.60
C PHE A 591 13.86 57.29 -26.58
N ASP A 592 14.22 56.73 -27.73
CA ASP A 592 14.49 55.31 -27.93
C ASP A 592 15.98 54.92 -27.83
N GLY A 593 16.82 55.85 -27.39
CA GLY A 593 18.28 55.70 -27.32
C GLY A 593 19.01 56.27 -28.54
N GLU A 594 18.30 56.47 -29.66
CA GLU A 594 18.86 57.05 -30.88
C GLU A 594 18.21 58.39 -31.24
N ARG A 595 16.87 58.45 -31.11
CA ARG A 595 16.11 59.66 -31.47
C ARG A 595 14.82 59.79 -30.68
N GLU A 596 14.23 60.95 -30.71
CA GLU A 596 12.89 61.20 -30.24
C GLU A 596 11.84 60.72 -31.27
N ARG A 597 10.77 60.05 -30.75
CA ARG A 597 9.62 59.59 -31.55
C ARG A 597 8.36 60.15 -30.99
N CYS A 598 7.46 60.50 -31.88
CA CYS A 598 6.07 60.81 -31.56
C CYS A 598 5.26 59.50 -31.52
N ILE A 599 4.61 59.21 -30.41
CA ILE A 599 3.69 58.09 -30.31
C ILE A 599 2.33 58.56 -29.80
N LEU A 600 1.26 58.21 -30.52
CA LEU A 600 -0.12 58.47 -30.11
C LEU A 600 -0.70 57.17 -29.56
N SER A 601 -1.10 57.17 -28.27
CA SER A 601 -1.62 55.98 -27.62
C SER A 601 -3.02 56.22 -27.00
N GLY A 602 -3.88 55.21 -27.08
CA GLY A 602 -5.30 55.25 -26.64
C GLY A 602 -5.52 55.18 -25.13
N ILE A 603 -4.56 55.56 -24.33
CA ILE A 603 -4.53 55.33 -22.88
C ILE A 603 -4.98 56.52 -22.02
N ALA A 604 -5.46 57.63 -22.63
CA ALA A 604 -5.84 58.86 -21.92
C ALA A 604 -6.96 58.69 -20.90
N LYS A 605 -7.72 57.56 -20.96
CA LYS A 605 -8.78 57.23 -19.99
C LYS A 605 -8.19 56.77 -18.64
N TRP A 606 -7.02 56.15 -18.66
CA TRP A 606 -6.42 55.44 -17.50
C TRP A 606 -5.16 56.11 -16.96
N PHE A 607 -4.42 56.91 -17.81
CA PHE A 607 -3.17 57.53 -17.43
C PHE A 607 -3.24 59.04 -17.67
N LYS A 608 -2.69 59.80 -16.76
CA LYS A 608 -2.44 61.22 -16.94
C LYS A 608 -1.03 61.46 -17.48
N PRO A 609 -0.79 62.55 -18.19
CA PRO A 609 0.56 62.89 -18.72
C PRO A 609 1.66 62.84 -17.67
N GLU A 610 1.41 63.35 -16.47
CA GLU A 610 2.31 63.38 -15.35
C GLU A 610 2.74 62.01 -14.83
N ASP A 611 1.89 60.97 -15.01
CA ASP A 611 2.16 59.61 -14.56
C ASP A 611 3.18 58.90 -15.44
N LEU A 612 3.37 59.38 -16.68
CA LEU A 612 4.20 58.75 -17.72
C LEU A 612 5.53 59.45 -17.94
N ILE A 613 5.63 60.75 -17.73
CA ILE A 613 6.86 61.50 -17.93
C ILE A 613 7.99 60.98 -17.05
N GLY A 614 9.16 60.72 -17.65
CA GLY A 614 10.34 60.16 -16.99
C GLY A 614 10.28 58.62 -16.78
N LYS A 615 9.19 57.96 -17.15
CA LYS A 615 9.08 56.49 -17.06
C LYS A 615 9.72 55.84 -18.27
N LYS A 616 10.29 54.64 -18.07
CA LYS A 616 10.84 53.80 -19.12
C LYS A 616 9.81 52.70 -19.46
N LEU A 617 9.47 52.59 -20.72
CA LEU A 617 8.47 51.64 -21.23
C LEU A 617 8.93 50.95 -22.52
N GLY A 618 8.29 49.85 -22.89
CA GLY A 618 8.61 49.11 -24.11
C GLY A 618 7.86 49.70 -25.30
N ILE A 619 8.58 49.84 -26.43
CA ILE A 619 7.99 50.30 -27.69
C ILE A 619 8.39 49.39 -28.85
N VAL A 620 7.52 49.34 -29.87
CA VAL A 620 7.84 48.80 -31.20
C VAL A 620 8.41 49.93 -32.05
N CYS A 621 9.69 49.79 -32.48
CA CYS A 621 10.46 50.87 -33.14
C CYS A 621 10.35 50.86 -34.66
N ASN A 622 10.15 49.70 -35.27
CA ASN A 622 10.21 49.54 -36.73
C ASN A 622 8.82 49.45 -37.41
N LEU A 623 7.78 49.99 -36.76
CA LEU A 623 6.51 50.18 -37.42
C LEU A 623 6.56 51.32 -38.40
N ALA A 624 5.92 51.17 -39.55
CA ALA A 624 5.76 52.24 -40.52
C ALA A 624 5.05 53.44 -39.88
N PRO A 625 5.56 54.69 -40.07
CA PRO A 625 4.90 55.88 -39.53
C PRO A 625 3.45 55.98 -39.97
N ARG A 626 2.55 56.12 -38.97
CA ARG A 626 1.10 56.17 -39.24
C ARG A 626 0.52 57.58 -39.06
N PRO A 627 0.02 58.22 -40.12
CA PRO A 627 -0.67 59.51 -40.01
C PRO A 627 -1.96 59.34 -39.20
N MET A 628 -2.17 60.18 -38.19
CA MET A 628 -3.33 60.16 -37.31
C MET A 628 -3.96 61.58 -37.26
N MET A 629 -5.18 61.68 -36.79
CA MET A 629 -5.93 62.96 -36.68
C MET A 629 -5.95 63.76 -37.99
N LYS A 630 -6.34 63.10 -39.10
CA LYS A 630 -6.35 63.68 -40.47
C LYS A 630 -4.99 64.17 -40.94
N GLY A 631 -3.91 63.53 -40.53
CA GLY A 631 -2.54 63.84 -40.90
C GLY A 631 -1.88 64.93 -40.07
N LYS A 632 -2.52 65.41 -38.99
CA LYS A 632 -1.95 66.45 -38.13
C LYS A 632 -0.75 65.94 -37.29
N TYR A 633 -0.79 64.64 -36.94
CA TYR A 633 0.25 63.95 -36.19
C TYR A 633 0.66 62.68 -36.94
N VAL A 634 1.90 62.26 -36.74
CA VAL A 634 2.41 60.98 -37.28
C VAL A 634 2.93 60.16 -36.11
N SER A 635 2.29 58.98 -35.81
CA SER A 635 2.77 58.07 -34.81
C SER A 635 3.87 57.20 -35.39
N GLU A 636 5.05 57.17 -34.74
CA GLU A 636 6.28 56.49 -35.20
C GLU A 636 6.64 55.25 -34.37
N GLY A 637 5.62 54.61 -33.81
CA GLY A 637 5.78 53.41 -32.99
C GLY A 637 4.54 53.10 -32.20
N MET A 638 4.60 52.08 -31.36
CA MET A 638 3.53 51.66 -30.49
C MET A 638 4.10 51.28 -29.11
N ILE A 639 3.41 51.63 -28.01
CA ILE A 639 3.77 51.20 -26.67
C ILE A 639 3.08 49.88 -26.32
N PHE A 640 3.67 49.12 -25.41
CA PHE A 640 3.00 47.92 -24.84
C PHE A 640 2.02 48.34 -23.75
N ALA A 641 0.81 47.85 -23.85
CA ALA A 641 -0.20 47.98 -22.84
C ALA A 641 -1.05 46.71 -22.82
N ALA A 642 -1.48 46.32 -21.64
CA ALA A 642 -2.32 45.14 -21.43
C ALA A 642 -3.65 45.57 -20.80
N ASP A 643 -4.72 44.90 -21.21
CA ASP A 643 -6.04 45.05 -20.57
C ASP A 643 -6.03 44.41 -19.16
N THR A 644 -6.66 45.06 -18.18
CA THR A 644 -6.84 44.54 -16.83
C THR A 644 -8.22 43.95 -16.67
N ALA A 645 -8.40 43.00 -15.72
CA ALA A 645 -9.65 42.29 -15.51
C ALA A 645 -10.86 43.18 -15.22
N ASP A 646 -10.64 44.37 -14.70
CA ASP A 646 -11.66 45.40 -14.41
C ASP A 646 -11.94 46.35 -15.61
N GLY A 647 -11.44 46.01 -16.80
CA GLY A 647 -11.56 46.83 -18.00
C GLY A 647 -10.68 48.10 -17.99
N GLY A 648 -9.63 48.06 -17.19
CA GLY A 648 -8.56 49.05 -17.13
C GLY A 648 -7.43 48.80 -18.15
N CYS A 649 -6.31 49.50 -17.98
CA CYS A 649 -5.11 49.35 -18.80
C CYS A 649 -3.87 49.41 -17.94
N SER A 650 -2.94 48.48 -18.15
CA SER A 650 -1.64 48.42 -17.48
C SER A 650 -0.51 48.57 -18.49
N ILE A 651 0.49 49.35 -18.14
CA ILE A 651 1.71 49.51 -18.93
C ILE A 651 2.90 48.92 -18.17
N PRO A 652 3.68 48.00 -18.76
CA PRO A 652 4.89 47.50 -18.14
C PRO A 652 5.97 48.57 -18.15
N PHE A 653 6.40 48.98 -16.96
CA PHE A 653 7.53 49.92 -16.82
C PHE A 653 8.82 49.18 -16.50
N TYR A 654 9.91 49.61 -17.08
CA TYR A 654 11.25 49.11 -16.78
C TYR A 654 11.87 49.89 -15.60
N SER A 655 12.76 49.24 -14.90
CA SER A 655 13.50 49.84 -13.78
C SER A 655 14.45 50.96 -14.22
N ASP A 656 14.79 51.86 -13.32
CA ASP A 656 15.62 53.05 -13.61
C ASP A 656 17.04 52.69 -14.06
N ASP A 657 17.53 51.51 -13.72
CA ASP A 657 18.84 50.99 -14.14
C ASP A 657 18.84 50.37 -15.55
N THR A 658 17.67 50.14 -16.15
CA THR A 658 17.57 49.63 -17.52
C THR A 658 18.02 50.71 -18.52
N PRO A 659 19.02 50.47 -19.39
CA PRO A 659 19.44 51.44 -20.36
C PRO A 659 18.34 51.80 -21.37
N VAL A 660 18.17 53.10 -21.66
CA VAL A 660 17.31 53.53 -22.76
C VAL A 660 17.93 53.06 -24.07
N GLY A 661 17.11 52.53 -24.97
CA GLY A 661 17.54 51.90 -26.21
C GLY A 661 17.85 50.40 -26.08
N ALA A 662 17.84 49.85 -24.87
CA ALA A 662 18.00 48.42 -24.68
C ALA A 662 16.99 47.62 -25.51
N ARG A 663 17.47 46.58 -26.19
CA ARG A 663 16.62 45.69 -26.98
C ARG A 663 15.82 44.77 -26.04
N ILE A 664 14.55 44.62 -26.33
CA ILE A 664 13.64 43.68 -25.65
C ILE A 664 13.63 42.40 -26.49
N HIS A 665 13.84 41.25 -25.82
CA HIS A 665 13.95 39.95 -26.46
C HIS A 665 12.77 39.07 -26.08
#